data_63b0b8bfa821812a0284a90a9b5aa011
#
_entry.id   63b0b8bfa821812a0284a90a9b5aa011
#
_cell.length_a   1.000
_cell.length_b   1.000
_cell.length_c   1.000
_cell.angle_alpha   90.00
_cell.angle_beta   90.00
_cell.angle_gamma   90.00
#
_symmetry.space_group_name_H-M   'P 1'
#
loop_
_entity.id
_entity.type
_entity.pdbx_description
1 polymer ?
#
loop_
_entity_poly.entity_id
_entity_poly.type
_entity_poly.pdbx_seq_one_letter_code
_entity_poly.pdbx_strand_id
1 'polypeptide(L)'
;MCLPARAPSRQDAVDVRRRPRLDHVKIRRNRMNTSAGQSVRVACDVGGTFTDVCVLNEDSGEIHVAKTPTTVDPIDGVLNGIDAADVALNDIALFSHGTTLATNALITRRFPPALMVTTKGFRDVIEIRRGTRDDLWDTYKEMAPPYLARRDRLSVSERVDYAGKVIEEVDEKEARELARIIKKRNITNVAICFVNSFVNSKNEEKMRDILLEEIPNIKVSLSSEIMPEIFEHERFNTTVANTVLSPVAGDYGAELEGRMKTGGYKGEVLLLHSGGGVMTAKGATQFAARLAASGIAAGAIASRFIAELAGYKNSISLDMGGTSTDISLCSDGELHITNDWHVEYGYPIRFPSIEVLTIGAGGGSLAWRDAAGALRNGPQSAGSEPGPVCYDRGGTEPTNCDANVYLGRLGRKLAGGRVELNVDLAEKAIERVIGQPFGLTNEDAALAILKVANANMADAVRLVSLRKGYDPRDFALVAFGGAGALHGVALARDLHIPVVLVPPNPGVTSALGCLLVDITHDLTQMYVAKVDGADLGDLNAKFRAMEEEGRERLAHEDIAPDRMMFERFIDMRYLGQWRSMSIPVESDISDLKEAVRKFHQEHGREHNYSRPDAPVEICRIQVRATGLNRKAELAKHPLGPKEPPAPIGTRPVRFDEEEQRIETPIYDRASLHAGAQVQGPAVIEQLDSTIVVPPGITAEVDQYLIIKMQVPQRS
;
A
#
# COMPACT_ATOMS: atom_id res chain seq x y z
N MET A 1 33.09 -18.16 25.95
CA MET A 1 33.45 -19.34 25.14
C MET A 1 32.16 -19.95 24.63
N CYS A 2 31.70 -19.55 23.45
CA CYS A 2 30.64 -20.23 22.73
C CYS A 2 31.13 -20.50 21.32
N LEU A 3 31.15 -21.77 20.97
CA LEU A 3 31.59 -22.28 19.68
C LEU A 3 30.58 -21.96 18.59
N PRO A 4 30.96 -21.69 17.33
CA PRO A 4 30.04 -21.42 16.26
C PRO A 4 29.38 -22.69 15.73
N ALA A 5 28.09 -22.62 15.44
CA ALA A 5 27.30 -23.70 14.84
C ALA A 5 27.77 -24.01 13.41
N ARG A 6 27.98 -25.28 13.13
CA ARG A 6 28.36 -25.83 11.82
C ARG A 6 27.24 -25.65 10.80
N ALA A 7 27.59 -25.22 9.61
CA ALA A 7 26.72 -25.26 8.43
C ALA A 7 26.37 -26.72 8.04
N PRO A 8 25.15 -27.00 7.59
CA PRO A 8 24.77 -28.34 7.11
C PRO A 8 25.40 -28.65 5.75
N SER A 9 25.84 -29.90 5.59
CA SER A 9 26.48 -30.44 4.41
C SER A 9 25.50 -30.62 3.25
N ARG A 10 26.02 -30.42 2.02
CA ARG A 10 25.33 -30.71 0.75
C ARG A 10 25.11 -32.22 0.55
N GLN A 11 24.06 -32.80 1.09
CA GLN A 11 23.61 -34.15 0.71
C GLN A 11 22.19 -34.45 1.23
N ASP A 12 21.20 -33.65 0.88
CA ASP A 12 19.78 -34.07 0.90
C ASP A 12 19.05 -33.30 -0.21
N ALA A 13 19.29 -33.74 -1.44
CA ALA A 13 18.47 -33.33 -2.58
C ALA A 13 17.16 -34.11 -2.51
N VAL A 14 16.15 -33.52 -1.85
CA VAL A 14 14.77 -34.01 -1.91
C VAL A 14 14.25 -33.84 -3.33
N ASP A 15 13.80 -34.94 -3.91
CA ASP A 15 13.23 -35.07 -5.26
C ASP A 15 11.99 -34.20 -5.44
N VAL A 16 12.14 -33.04 -6.09
CA VAL A 16 11.08 -32.02 -6.33
C VAL A 16 10.12 -32.42 -7.45
N ARG A 17 10.03 -33.69 -7.84
CA ARG A 17 9.24 -34.16 -8.99
C ARG A 17 7.92 -34.84 -8.65
N ARG A 18 7.17 -34.38 -7.64
CA ARG A 18 5.74 -34.72 -7.49
C ARG A 18 4.98 -33.61 -6.80
N ARG A 19 4.73 -32.50 -7.52
CA ARG A 19 3.65 -31.59 -7.14
C ARG A 19 2.34 -32.09 -7.73
N PRO A 20 1.24 -32.22 -6.97
CA PRO A 20 -0.07 -32.44 -7.54
C PRO A 20 -0.41 -31.25 -8.44
N ARG A 21 -0.87 -31.51 -9.67
CA ARG A 21 -1.46 -30.47 -10.52
C ARG A 21 -2.67 -29.91 -9.78
N LEU A 22 -2.61 -28.65 -9.40
CA LEU A 22 -3.76 -27.92 -8.91
C LEU A 22 -4.69 -27.71 -10.11
N ASP A 23 -5.76 -28.47 -10.16
CA ASP A 23 -6.79 -28.31 -11.18
C ASP A 23 -7.42 -26.92 -11.02
N HIS A 24 -7.54 -26.22 -12.14
CA HIS A 24 -8.17 -24.93 -12.26
C HIS A 24 -9.60 -24.99 -11.72
N VAL A 25 -9.91 -24.24 -10.67
CA VAL A 25 -11.26 -24.16 -10.15
C VAL A 25 -12.09 -23.31 -11.10
N LYS A 26 -13.01 -23.95 -11.77
CA LYS A 26 -14.10 -23.27 -12.46
C LYS A 26 -15.03 -22.71 -11.39
N ILE A 27 -14.86 -21.42 -11.03
CA ILE A 27 -15.90 -20.62 -10.41
C ILE A 27 -17.14 -20.77 -11.31
N ARG A 28 -18.34 -20.89 -10.69
CA ARG A 28 -19.59 -21.00 -11.46
C ARG A 28 -19.53 -20.04 -12.64
N ARG A 29 -19.52 -20.60 -13.86
CA ARG A 29 -19.52 -19.84 -15.09
C ARG A 29 -20.85 -19.10 -15.24
N ASN A 30 -20.98 -17.94 -14.63
CA ASN A 30 -21.75 -16.89 -15.26
C ASN A 30 -20.83 -16.37 -16.36
N ARG A 31 -20.92 -16.96 -17.55
CA ARG A 31 -20.26 -16.38 -18.72
C ARG A 31 -20.71 -14.94 -18.82
N MET A 32 -19.75 -13.99 -18.79
CA MET A 32 -20.04 -12.71 -19.41
C MET A 32 -20.45 -13.04 -20.84
N ASN A 33 -21.70 -12.76 -21.22
CA ASN A 33 -22.05 -12.66 -22.63
C ASN A 33 -21.41 -11.37 -23.12
N THR A 34 -20.09 -11.36 -23.32
CA THR A 34 -19.42 -10.29 -24.06
C THR A 34 -19.87 -10.44 -25.51
N SER A 35 -20.93 -9.73 -25.88
CA SER A 35 -21.19 -9.45 -27.28
C SER A 35 -19.98 -8.74 -27.86
N ALA A 36 -19.47 -9.19 -29.00
CA ALA A 36 -18.31 -8.59 -29.65
C ALA A 36 -18.47 -7.06 -29.70
N GLY A 37 -17.59 -6.32 -28.99
CA GLY A 37 -17.59 -4.87 -28.92
C GLY A 37 -17.83 -4.25 -27.53
N GLN A 38 -17.96 -5.01 -26.44
CA GLN A 38 -18.07 -4.45 -25.10
C GLN A 38 -16.69 -4.05 -24.56
N SER A 39 -16.60 -2.81 -24.05
CA SER A 39 -15.38 -2.27 -23.44
C SER A 39 -15.30 -2.72 -21.97
N VAL A 40 -14.24 -3.45 -21.61
CA VAL A 40 -13.99 -3.85 -20.22
C VAL A 40 -12.71 -3.22 -19.68
N ARG A 41 -12.74 -2.83 -18.42
CA ARG A 41 -11.54 -2.47 -17.67
C ARG A 41 -11.13 -3.66 -16.82
N VAL A 42 -9.84 -3.91 -16.78
CA VAL A 42 -9.27 -4.97 -15.97
C VAL A 42 -8.22 -4.40 -15.03
N ALA A 43 -8.30 -4.76 -13.78
CA ALA A 43 -7.24 -4.51 -12.83
C ALA A 43 -6.78 -5.80 -12.18
N CYS A 44 -5.46 -5.88 -11.95
CA CYS A 44 -4.85 -6.98 -11.22
C CYS A 44 -4.08 -6.44 -10.02
N ASP A 45 -4.21 -7.10 -8.87
CA ASP A 45 -3.35 -6.89 -7.71
C ASP A 45 -2.61 -8.20 -7.40
N VAL A 46 -1.27 -8.16 -7.49
CA VAL A 46 -0.42 -9.32 -7.21
C VAL A 46 0.10 -9.23 -5.78
N GLY A 47 -0.55 -10.01 -4.92
CA GLY A 47 -0.10 -10.22 -3.55
C GLY A 47 0.91 -11.36 -3.39
N GLY A 48 1.40 -11.58 -2.17
CA GLY A 48 2.35 -12.65 -1.88
C GLY A 48 1.79 -14.08 -2.01
N THR A 49 0.47 -14.25 -1.92
CA THR A 49 -0.20 -15.57 -1.92
C THR A 49 -1.16 -15.72 -3.10
N PHE A 50 -1.90 -14.69 -3.43
CA PHE A 50 -2.91 -14.68 -4.48
C PHE A 50 -2.72 -13.50 -5.43
N THR A 51 -3.12 -13.70 -6.67
CA THR A 51 -3.34 -12.68 -7.67
C THR A 51 -4.83 -12.44 -7.78
N ASP A 52 -5.24 -11.22 -7.49
CA ASP A 52 -6.63 -10.76 -7.49
C ASP A 52 -6.92 -10.01 -8.77
N VAL A 53 -7.99 -10.37 -9.47
CA VAL A 53 -8.40 -9.73 -10.71
C VAL A 53 -9.80 -9.17 -10.54
N CYS A 54 -9.95 -7.91 -10.90
CA CYS A 54 -11.22 -7.21 -10.93
C CYS A 54 -11.51 -6.75 -12.37
N VAL A 55 -12.66 -7.08 -12.89
CA VAL A 55 -13.13 -6.72 -14.24
C VAL A 55 -14.39 -5.89 -14.11
N LEU A 56 -14.38 -4.71 -14.66
CA LEU A 56 -15.54 -3.81 -14.75
C LEU A 56 -16.05 -3.78 -16.18
N ASN A 57 -17.30 -4.11 -16.38
CA ASN A 57 -18.00 -3.84 -17.62
C ASN A 57 -18.46 -2.37 -17.63
N GLU A 58 -17.95 -1.57 -18.58
CA GLU A 58 -18.25 -0.12 -18.61
C GLU A 58 -19.70 0.20 -18.99
N ASP A 59 -20.38 -0.71 -19.66
CA ASP A 59 -21.76 -0.49 -20.14
C ASP A 59 -22.80 -0.83 -19.06
N SER A 60 -22.56 -1.95 -18.31
CA SER A 60 -23.50 -2.41 -17.29
C SER A 60 -23.15 -1.94 -15.87
N GLY A 61 -21.90 -1.54 -15.62
CA GLY A 61 -21.38 -1.25 -14.27
C GLY A 61 -21.19 -2.51 -13.41
N GLU A 62 -21.32 -3.70 -13.98
CA GLU A 62 -21.13 -4.94 -13.25
C GLU A 62 -19.66 -5.25 -13.03
N ILE A 63 -19.34 -5.74 -11.83
CA ILE A 63 -18.00 -6.18 -11.44
C ILE A 63 -17.95 -7.70 -11.43
N HIS A 64 -16.95 -8.26 -12.12
CA HIS A 64 -16.56 -9.66 -12.01
C HIS A 64 -15.19 -9.78 -11.39
N VAL A 65 -15.01 -10.78 -10.53
CA VAL A 65 -13.75 -10.99 -9.82
C VAL A 65 -13.23 -12.39 -10.05
N ALA A 66 -11.91 -12.50 -10.15
CA ALA A 66 -11.21 -13.78 -10.14
C ALA A 66 -10.05 -13.72 -9.14
N LYS A 67 -9.75 -14.87 -8.54
CA LYS A 67 -8.66 -15.02 -7.57
C LYS A 67 -7.88 -16.29 -7.89
N THR A 68 -6.59 -16.14 -8.22
CA THR A 68 -5.70 -17.24 -8.56
C THR A 68 -4.48 -17.26 -7.64
N PRO A 69 -3.86 -18.42 -7.40
CA PRO A 69 -2.61 -18.46 -6.65
C PRO A 69 -1.52 -17.66 -7.35
N THR A 70 -0.72 -16.90 -6.62
CA THR A 70 0.46 -16.22 -7.16
C THR A 70 1.47 -17.27 -7.65
N THR A 71 2.03 -17.02 -8.83
CA THR A 71 3.02 -17.88 -9.50
C THR A 71 4.45 -17.41 -9.19
N VAL A 72 5.44 -18.25 -9.49
CA VAL A 72 6.86 -17.89 -9.35
C VAL A 72 7.22 -16.71 -10.27
N ASP A 73 6.70 -16.73 -11.50
CA ASP A 73 6.71 -15.55 -12.37
C ASP A 73 5.39 -14.78 -12.15
N PRO A 74 5.41 -13.57 -11.59
CA PRO A 74 4.20 -12.80 -11.33
C PRO A 74 3.39 -12.49 -12.60
N ILE A 75 4.04 -12.39 -13.77
CA ILE A 75 3.37 -12.13 -15.05
C ILE A 75 2.46 -13.30 -15.44
N ASP A 76 2.91 -14.53 -15.22
CA ASP A 76 2.05 -15.71 -15.39
C ASP A 76 0.82 -15.66 -14.49
N GLY A 77 1.00 -15.17 -13.24
CA GLY A 77 -0.10 -14.95 -12.31
C GLY A 77 -1.15 -13.98 -12.86
N VAL A 78 -0.70 -12.86 -13.40
CA VAL A 78 -1.57 -11.85 -14.03
C VAL A 78 -2.34 -12.45 -15.21
N LEU A 79 -1.64 -13.09 -16.16
CA LEU A 79 -2.26 -13.65 -17.36
C LEU A 79 -3.23 -14.79 -17.02
N ASN A 80 -2.87 -15.68 -16.07
CA ASN A 80 -3.74 -16.73 -15.56
C ASN A 80 -4.98 -16.17 -14.86
N GLY A 81 -4.82 -15.04 -14.14
CA GLY A 81 -5.92 -14.36 -13.49
C GLY A 81 -6.91 -13.76 -14.50
N ILE A 82 -6.43 -13.13 -15.57
CA ILE A 82 -7.26 -12.60 -16.66
C ILE A 82 -8.01 -13.74 -17.38
N ASP A 83 -7.33 -14.86 -17.67
CA ASP A 83 -7.95 -16.05 -18.26
C ASP A 83 -9.03 -16.65 -17.32
N ALA A 84 -8.75 -16.70 -16.01
CA ALA A 84 -9.72 -17.17 -15.02
C ALA A 84 -10.96 -16.27 -14.90
N ALA A 85 -10.80 -14.97 -15.23
CA ALA A 85 -11.92 -14.01 -15.32
C ALA A 85 -12.72 -14.12 -16.63
N ASP A 86 -12.32 -15.03 -17.56
CA ASP A 86 -12.95 -15.28 -18.87
C ASP A 86 -12.95 -14.01 -19.77
N VAL A 87 -11.86 -13.22 -19.73
CA VAL A 87 -11.68 -11.98 -20.51
C VAL A 87 -10.59 -12.19 -21.57
N ALA A 88 -10.90 -11.86 -22.82
CA ALA A 88 -9.91 -11.87 -23.88
C ALA A 88 -9.09 -10.57 -23.87
N LEU A 89 -7.78 -10.67 -24.06
CA LEU A 89 -6.86 -9.51 -23.99
C LEU A 89 -7.20 -8.40 -25.01
N ASN A 90 -7.78 -8.75 -26.15
CA ASN A 90 -8.21 -7.79 -27.18
C ASN A 90 -9.49 -7.02 -26.84
N ASP A 91 -10.25 -7.47 -25.83
CA ASP A 91 -11.48 -6.81 -25.36
C ASP A 91 -11.21 -5.83 -24.21
N ILE A 92 -9.97 -5.80 -23.70
CA ILE A 92 -9.56 -4.92 -22.62
C ILE A 92 -9.33 -3.52 -23.17
N ALA A 93 -10.11 -2.55 -22.69
CA ALA A 93 -9.94 -1.13 -23.02
C ALA A 93 -8.88 -0.45 -22.14
N LEU A 94 -8.82 -0.81 -20.85
CA LEU A 94 -7.85 -0.29 -19.91
C LEU A 94 -7.39 -1.41 -18.98
N PHE A 95 -6.07 -1.51 -18.81
CA PHE A 95 -5.46 -2.43 -17.87
C PHE A 95 -4.62 -1.69 -16.84
N SER A 96 -4.92 -1.87 -15.58
CA SER A 96 -4.16 -1.32 -14.46
C SER A 96 -3.68 -2.42 -13.51
N HIS A 97 -2.53 -2.20 -12.89
CA HIS A 97 -1.86 -3.23 -12.12
C HIS A 97 -1.23 -2.70 -10.84
N GLY A 98 -1.65 -3.24 -9.69
CA GLY A 98 -0.99 -3.11 -8.40
C GLY A 98 0.00 -4.26 -8.20
N THR A 99 1.15 -3.97 -7.61
CA THR A 99 2.17 -4.99 -7.37
C THR A 99 2.92 -4.75 -6.06
N THR A 100 3.18 -5.83 -5.34
CA THR A 100 4.05 -5.79 -4.14
C THR A 100 5.53 -6.00 -4.48
N LEU A 101 5.90 -6.11 -5.77
CA LEU A 101 7.25 -6.48 -6.23
C LEU A 101 8.31 -5.51 -5.69
N ALA A 102 8.10 -4.20 -5.83
CA ALA A 102 9.03 -3.18 -5.37
C ALA A 102 9.20 -3.19 -3.84
N THR A 103 8.09 -3.27 -3.10
CA THR A 103 8.10 -3.37 -1.64
C THR A 103 8.83 -4.62 -1.17
N ASN A 104 8.54 -5.77 -1.77
CA ASN A 104 9.19 -7.04 -1.44
C ASN A 104 10.69 -7.02 -1.75
N ALA A 105 11.12 -6.40 -2.86
CA ALA A 105 12.52 -6.24 -3.20
C ALA A 105 13.27 -5.43 -2.13
N LEU A 106 12.68 -4.33 -1.63
CA LEU A 106 13.26 -3.52 -0.54
C LEU A 106 13.34 -4.29 0.77
N ILE A 107 12.27 -4.98 1.18
CA ILE A 107 12.22 -5.78 2.42
C ILE A 107 13.24 -6.91 2.39
N THR A 108 13.29 -7.65 1.30
CA THR A 108 14.19 -8.82 1.16
C THR A 108 15.59 -8.45 0.70
N ARG A 109 15.80 -7.19 0.31
CA ARG A 109 17.05 -6.67 -0.27
C ARG A 109 17.55 -7.49 -1.48
N ARG A 110 16.61 -8.04 -2.26
CA ARG A 110 16.89 -8.82 -3.46
C ARG A 110 16.74 -7.94 -4.71
N PHE A 111 17.84 -7.33 -5.09
CA PHE A 111 17.97 -6.52 -6.31
C PHE A 111 19.33 -6.71 -6.97
N PRO A 112 19.44 -6.42 -8.28
CA PRO A 112 20.72 -6.47 -8.99
C PRO A 112 21.76 -5.51 -8.40
N PRO A 113 23.06 -5.79 -8.59
CA PRO A 113 24.12 -4.91 -8.13
C PRO A 113 23.98 -3.50 -8.68
N ALA A 114 24.08 -2.51 -7.79
CA ALA A 114 24.02 -1.10 -8.11
C ALA A 114 25.14 -0.34 -7.39
N LEU A 115 25.38 0.91 -7.81
CA LEU A 115 26.43 1.75 -7.25
C LEU A 115 25.96 3.20 -7.12
N MET A 116 26.46 3.93 -6.15
CA MET A 116 26.28 5.37 -6.01
C MET A 116 27.58 6.11 -6.32
N VAL A 117 27.50 7.15 -7.14
CA VAL A 117 28.56 8.15 -7.31
C VAL A 117 28.10 9.45 -6.68
N THR A 118 28.95 10.03 -5.82
CA THR A 118 28.61 11.23 -5.07
C THR A 118 29.77 12.23 -5.02
N THR A 119 29.51 13.44 -4.57
CA THR A 119 30.50 14.48 -4.30
C THR A 119 31.56 13.96 -3.33
N LYS A 120 32.84 14.24 -3.59
CA LYS A 120 33.95 13.87 -2.69
C LYS A 120 33.73 14.42 -1.28
N GLY A 121 33.83 13.53 -0.28
CA GLY A 121 33.56 13.82 1.13
C GLY A 121 32.14 13.49 1.60
N PHE A 122 31.20 13.16 0.69
CA PHE A 122 29.76 12.90 1.03
C PHE A 122 29.35 11.42 0.90
N ARG A 123 30.29 10.51 0.75
CA ARG A 123 30.06 9.07 0.56
C ARG A 123 29.22 8.41 1.65
N ASP A 124 29.33 8.90 2.88
CA ASP A 124 28.74 8.27 4.05
C ASP A 124 27.42 8.93 4.52
N VAL A 125 26.89 9.91 3.76
CA VAL A 125 25.62 10.61 4.06
C VAL A 125 24.46 9.65 4.32
N ILE A 126 24.28 8.64 3.46
CA ILE A 126 23.18 7.67 3.60
C ILE A 126 23.36 6.72 4.79
N GLU A 127 24.56 6.58 5.33
CA GLU A 127 24.85 5.76 6.52
C GLU A 127 24.75 6.57 7.82
N ILE A 128 25.26 7.81 7.82
CA ILE A 128 25.17 8.73 8.94
C ILE A 128 23.71 9.09 9.19
N ARG A 129 22.92 9.25 8.13
CA ARG A 129 21.49 9.59 8.21
C ARG A 129 21.24 10.89 8.95
N ARG A 130 20.25 10.92 9.84
CA ARG A 130 19.93 12.06 10.73
C ARG A 130 20.43 11.85 12.16
N GLY A 131 21.24 10.82 12.40
CA GLY A 131 21.67 10.47 13.76
C GLY A 131 20.54 9.93 14.65
N THR A 132 19.35 9.72 14.10
CA THR A 132 18.18 9.20 14.83
C THR A 132 18.18 7.67 14.89
N ARG A 133 17.55 7.12 15.92
CA ARG A 133 17.32 5.68 16.11
C ARG A 133 15.82 5.42 16.26
N ASP A 134 15.37 4.26 15.87
CA ASP A 134 13.99 3.80 16.07
C ASP A 134 13.71 3.43 17.53
N ASP A 135 14.74 3.01 18.26
CA ASP A 135 14.69 2.81 19.69
C ASP A 135 15.86 3.56 20.37
N LEU A 136 15.51 4.61 21.11
CA LEU A 136 16.47 5.44 21.83
C LEU A 136 17.00 4.77 23.10
N TRP A 137 16.30 3.76 23.63
CA TRP A 137 16.60 3.12 24.90
C TRP A 137 17.46 1.86 24.71
N ASP A 138 17.39 1.20 23.55
CA ASP A 138 18.27 0.09 23.22
C ASP A 138 19.53 0.58 22.47
N THR A 139 20.58 0.82 23.23
CA THR A 139 21.87 1.27 22.68
C THR A 139 22.60 0.18 21.88
N TYR A 140 22.22 -1.08 22.04
CA TYR A 140 22.83 -2.21 21.35
C TYR A 140 22.08 -2.61 20.08
N LYS A 141 20.87 -2.08 19.86
CA LYS A 141 20.10 -2.36 18.67
C LYS A 141 20.86 -1.89 17.43
N GLU A 142 21.19 -2.84 16.58
CA GLU A 142 21.81 -2.54 15.29
C GLU A 142 20.78 -1.88 14.37
N MET A 143 21.22 -0.84 13.70
CA MET A 143 20.40 -0.14 12.70
C MET A 143 20.43 -0.92 11.39
N ALA A 144 19.31 -0.89 10.65
CA ALA A 144 19.28 -1.45 9.31
C ALA A 144 20.44 -0.88 8.46
N PRO A 145 21.19 -1.72 7.72
CA PRO A 145 22.27 -1.25 6.85
C PRO A 145 21.69 -0.48 5.64
N PRO A 146 22.43 0.46 5.02
CA PRO A 146 22.03 1.08 3.76
C PRO A 146 21.75 0.06 2.65
N TYR A 147 20.92 0.42 1.66
CA TYR A 147 20.67 -0.43 0.49
C TYR A 147 21.94 -0.69 -0.34
N LEU A 148 22.89 0.24 -0.34
CA LEU A 148 24.20 0.07 -0.94
C LEU A 148 25.28 0.02 0.14
N ALA A 149 26.11 -1.03 0.11
CA ALA A 149 27.25 -1.16 1.01
C ALA A 149 28.27 -0.04 0.75
N ARG A 150 29.10 0.31 1.75
CA ARG A 150 30.09 1.39 1.65
C ARG A 150 31.06 1.23 0.47
N ARG A 151 31.42 0.00 0.10
CA ARG A 151 32.26 -0.31 -1.05
C ARG A 151 31.64 0.01 -2.42
N ASP A 152 30.31 0.13 -2.46
CA ASP A 152 29.52 0.41 -3.66
C ASP A 152 29.09 1.88 -3.73
N ARG A 153 29.67 2.73 -2.87
CA ARG A 153 29.52 4.17 -2.85
C ARG A 153 30.85 4.81 -3.22
N LEU A 154 30.97 5.35 -4.41
CA LEU A 154 32.18 6.00 -4.93
C LEU A 154 31.98 7.51 -4.93
N SER A 155 33.07 8.27 -5.06
CA SER A 155 33.00 9.72 -5.09
C SER A 155 33.92 10.29 -6.15
N VAL A 156 33.54 11.47 -6.68
CA VAL A 156 34.30 12.24 -7.69
C VAL A 156 34.47 13.67 -7.21
N SER A 157 35.56 14.30 -7.60
CA SER A 157 35.80 15.72 -7.34
C SER A 157 34.86 16.55 -8.20
N GLU A 158 34.00 17.30 -7.54
CA GLU A 158 33.04 18.25 -8.09
C GLU A 158 32.45 19.09 -6.96
N ARG A 159 31.92 20.29 -7.24
CA ARG A 159 31.22 21.09 -6.25
C ARG A 159 30.29 22.12 -6.88
N VAL A 160 29.04 22.12 -6.43
CA VAL A 160 28.07 23.21 -6.60
C VAL A 160 27.80 23.85 -5.24
N ASP A 161 27.73 25.18 -5.16
CA ASP A 161 27.37 25.87 -3.93
C ASP A 161 25.86 25.94 -3.73
N TYR A 162 25.44 26.48 -2.57
CA TYR A 162 24.01 26.59 -2.19
C TYR A 162 23.20 27.52 -3.11
N ALA A 163 23.87 28.42 -3.85
CA ALA A 163 23.24 29.35 -4.81
C ALA A 163 23.20 28.78 -6.24
N GLY A 164 23.71 27.56 -6.43
CA GLY A 164 23.75 26.88 -7.74
C GLY A 164 24.97 27.26 -8.58
N LYS A 165 25.97 27.99 -8.05
CA LYS A 165 27.19 28.28 -8.77
C LYS A 165 28.10 27.05 -8.77
N VAL A 166 28.58 26.64 -9.94
CA VAL A 166 29.61 25.60 -10.05
C VAL A 166 30.91 26.17 -9.54
N ILE A 167 31.39 25.64 -8.41
CA ILE A 167 32.71 25.98 -7.80
C ILE A 167 33.79 25.11 -8.39
N GLU A 168 33.49 23.83 -8.64
CA GLU A 168 34.37 22.84 -9.24
C GLU A 168 33.55 21.97 -10.19
N GLU A 169 33.98 21.90 -11.44
CA GLU A 169 33.37 20.99 -12.42
C GLU A 169 33.77 19.54 -12.12
N VAL A 170 33.01 18.57 -12.63
CA VAL A 170 33.37 17.14 -12.54
C VAL A 170 34.76 16.91 -13.10
N ASP A 171 35.65 16.32 -12.29
CA ASP A 171 36.97 15.88 -12.77
C ASP A 171 36.79 14.71 -13.73
N GLU A 172 36.97 14.98 -15.02
CA GLU A 172 36.75 13.99 -16.09
C GLU A 172 37.68 12.79 -15.99
N LYS A 173 38.90 12.98 -15.49
CA LYS A 173 39.84 11.87 -15.31
C LYS A 173 39.36 10.92 -14.22
N GLU A 174 38.98 11.46 -13.04
CA GLU A 174 38.39 10.68 -11.97
C GLU A 174 37.09 10.00 -12.46
N ALA A 175 36.23 10.71 -13.18
CA ALA A 175 34.97 10.17 -13.69
C ALA A 175 35.17 8.98 -14.64
N ARG A 176 36.12 9.06 -15.59
CA ARG A 176 36.48 7.94 -16.49
C ARG A 176 37.18 6.78 -15.75
N GLU A 177 37.95 7.05 -14.69
CA GLU A 177 38.47 6.01 -13.81
C GLU A 177 37.36 5.28 -13.08
N LEU A 178 36.35 6.00 -12.57
CA LEU A 178 35.15 5.41 -11.95
C LEU A 178 34.38 4.56 -12.97
N ALA A 179 34.20 5.03 -14.19
CA ALA A 179 33.50 4.29 -15.26
C ALA A 179 34.21 2.93 -15.52
N ARG A 180 35.56 2.90 -15.53
CA ARG A 180 36.34 1.64 -15.65
C ARG A 180 36.11 0.69 -14.48
N ILE A 181 36.01 1.23 -13.25
CA ILE A 181 35.72 0.43 -12.05
C ILE A 181 34.31 -0.16 -12.15
N ILE A 182 33.31 0.65 -12.53
CA ILE A 182 31.90 0.25 -12.73
C ILE A 182 31.83 -0.88 -13.76
N LYS A 183 32.46 -0.69 -14.92
CA LYS A 183 32.51 -1.68 -15.99
C LYS A 183 33.16 -2.99 -15.54
N LYS A 184 34.31 -2.91 -14.84
CA LYS A 184 35.03 -4.09 -14.30
C LYS A 184 34.20 -4.88 -13.30
N ARG A 185 33.30 -4.22 -12.55
CA ARG A 185 32.42 -4.85 -11.58
C ARG A 185 31.11 -5.36 -12.18
N ASN A 186 30.89 -5.17 -13.49
CA ASN A 186 29.64 -5.50 -14.19
C ASN A 186 28.40 -4.82 -13.55
N ILE A 187 28.55 -3.59 -13.08
CA ILE A 187 27.45 -2.80 -12.55
C ILE A 187 26.68 -2.18 -13.73
N THR A 188 25.38 -2.35 -13.72
CA THR A 188 24.50 -1.85 -14.79
C THR A 188 23.59 -0.69 -14.34
N ASN A 189 23.53 -0.42 -13.02
CA ASN A 189 22.65 0.59 -12.45
C ASN A 189 23.44 1.52 -11.53
N VAL A 190 23.37 2.83 -11.77
CA VAL A 190 24.13 3.83 -11.02
C VAL A 190 23.24 4.99 -10.59
N ALA A 191 23.30 5.31 -9.31
CA ALA A 191 22.77 6.57 -8.75
C ALA A 191 23.86 7.63 -8.81
N ILE A 192 23.59 8.79 -9.38
CA ILE A 192 24.46 9.97 -9.27
C ILE A 192 23.77 10.94 -8.30
N CYS A 193 24.48 11.25 -7.21
CA CYS A 193 23.93 11.99 -6.08
C CYS A 193 24.92 13.07 -5.63
N PHE A 194 24.84 14.26 -6.24
CA PHE A 194 25.77 15.35 -5.94
C PHE A 194 25.15 16.38 -5.00
N VAL A 195 25.99 17.02 -4.19
CA VAL A 195 25.56 18.07 -3.28
C VAL A 195 25.06 19.28 -4.06
N ASN A 196 23.92 19.84 -3.64
CA ASN A 196 23.26 20.98 -4.27
C ASN A 196 22.83 20.78 -5.76
N SER A 197 22.84 19.54 -6.28
CA SER A 197 22.39 19.25 -7.64
C SER A 197 20.92 19.61 -7.90
N PHE A 198 20.09 19.68 -6.85
CA PHE A 198 18.70 20.14 -6.93
C PHE A 198 18.56 21.60 -7.34
N VAL A 199 19.61 22.42 -7.16
CA VAL A 199 19.68 23.83 -7.64
C VAL A 199 20.31 23.93 -9.01
N ASN A 200 21.34 23.10 -9.29
CA ASN A 200 22.03 23.07 -10.55
C ASN A 200 22.53 21.65 -10.87
N SER A 201 21.89 21.01 -11.83
CA SER A 201 22.12 19.60 -12.23
C SER A 201 23.34 19.38 -13.14
N LYS A 202 23.97 20.43 -13.67
CA LYS A 202 25.00 20.34 -14.72
C LYS A 202 26.10 19.32 -14.43
N ASN A 203 26.58 19.23 -13.18
CA ASN A 203 27.61 18.28 -12.82
C ASN A 203 27.09 16.82 -12.81
N GLU A 204 25.84 16.58 -12.38
CA GLU A 204 25.22 15.24 -12.49
C GLU A 204 25.02 14.84 -13.95
N GLU A 205 24.53 15.75 -14.78
CA GLU A 205 24.35 15.55 -16.23
C GLU A 205 25.68 15.22 -16.91
N LYS A 206 26.74 16.02 -16.63
CA LYS A 206 28.09 15.76 -17.15
C LYS A 206 28.62 14.40 -16.75
N MET A 207 28.43 14.00 -15.49
CA MET A 207 28.84 12.68 -15.00
C MET A 207 28.05 11.55 -15.67
N ARG A 208 26.74 11.72 -15.87
CA ARG A 208 25.89 10.78 -16.62
C ARG A 208 26.42 10.60 -18.06
N ASP A 209 26.67 11.71 -18.74
CA ASP A 209 27.12 11.69 -20.13
C ASP A 209 28.46 10.95 -20.28
N ILE A 210 29.42 11.18 -19.37
CA ILE A 210 30.69 10.43 -19.32
C ILE A 210 30.45 8.93 -19.09
N LEU A 211 29.52 8.57 -18.20
CA LEU A 211 29.19 7.16 -17.96
C LEU A 211 28.56 6.51 -19.19
N LEU A 212 27.67 7.20 -19.91
CA LEU A 212 27.04 6.70 -21.14
C LEU A 212 28.03 6.55 -22.28
N GLU A 213 29.02 7.45 -22.39
CA GLU A 213 30.12 7.32 -23.36
C GLU A 213 30.96 6.05 -23.11
N GLU A 214 31.32 5.78 -21.85
CA GLU A 214 32.19 4.66 -21.49
C GLU A 214 31.43 3.31 -21.39
N ILE A 215 30.12 3.36 -21.06
CA ILE A 215 29.24 2.19 -20.82
C ILE A 215 27.86 2.49 -21.42
N PRO A 216 27.63 2.30 -22.72
CA PRO A 216 26.42 2.74 -23.40
C PRO A 216 25.09 2.17 -22.88
N ASN A 217 25.11 1.01 -22.23
CA ASN A 217 23.90 0.34 -21.71
C ASN A 217 23.72 0.54 -20.20
N ILE A 218 24.44 1.46 -19.56
CA ILE A 218 24.28 1.73 -18.14
C ILE A 218 22.99 2.48 -17.88
N LYS A 219 22.23 2.08 -16.85
CA LYS A 219 21.07 2.80 -16.36
C LYS A 219 21.51 3.79 -15.28
N VAL A 220 21.18 5.04 -15.45
CA VAL A 220 21.58 6.13 -14.54
C VAL A 220 20.34 6.80 -13.96
N SER A 221 20.32 6.98 -12.64
CA SER A 221 19.34 7.82 -11.95
C SER A 221 20.06 9.05 -11.41
N LEU A 222 19.64 10.26 -11.82
CA LEU A 222 20.15 11.52 -11.29
C LEU A 222 19.32 11.96 -10.08
N SER A 223 19.99 12.37 -8.99
CA SER A 223 19.26 12.80 -7.80
C SER A 223 18.47 14.10 -8.04
N SER A 224 18.93 14.93 -8.96
CA SER A 224 18.24 16.14 -9.43
C SER A 224 16.96 15.88 -10.23
N GLU A 225 16.83 14.69 -10.85
CA GLU A 225 15.62 14.28 -11.58
C GLU A 225 14.66 13.49 -10.69
N ILE A 226 15.20 12.59 -9.86
CA ILE A 226 14.38 11.68 -9.05
C ILE A 226 13.71 12.42 -7.88
N MET A 227 14.48 13.27 -7.19
CA MET A 227 14.00 14.02 -6.03
C MET A 227 14.75 15.35 -5.90
N PRO A 228 14.35 16.41 -6.59
CA PRO A 228 15.03 17.70 -6.58
C PRO A 228 14.80 18.50 -5.29
N GLU A 229 15.20 17.95 -4.13
CA GLU A 229 15.05 18.56 -2.82
C GLU A 229 16.38 18.77 -2.08
N ILE A 230 16.41 19.72 -1.15
CA ILE A 230 17.61 20.21 -0.46
C ILE A 230 18.31 19.15 0.39
N PHE A 231 17.59 18.19 0.95
CA PHE A 231 18.14 17.28 1.98
C PHE A 231 18.90 16.12 1.35
N GLU A 232 20.23 16.10 1.48
CA GLU A 232 21.11 15.10 0.87
C GLU A 232 20.76 13.68 1.30
N HIS A 233 20.48 13.44 2.59
CA HIS A 233 20.17 12.09 3.06
C HIS A 233 18.92 11.54 2.37
N GLU A 234 17.83 12.28 2.38
CA GLU A 234 16.54 11.89 1.78
C GLU A 234 16.66 11.77 0.26
N ARG A 235 17.31 12.75 -0.39
CA ARG A 235 17.51 12.76 -1.84
C ARG A 235 18.36 11.58 -2.30
N PHE A 236 19.51 11.35 -1.66
CA PHE A 236 20.42 10.26 -2.02
C PHE A 236 19.76 8.91 -1.75
N ASN A 237 19.11 8.76 -0.60
CA ASN A 237 18.45 7.50 -0.26
C ASN A 237 17.30 7.17 -1.22
N THR A 238 16.46 8.15 -1.56
CA THR A 238 15.37 7.99 -2.53
C THR A 238 15.92 7.63 -3.91
N THR A 239 17.00 8.29 -4.35
CA THR A 239 17.65 8.00 -5.63
C THR A 239 18.29 6.60 -5.64
N VAL A 240 18.92 6.20 -4.55
CA VAL A 240 19.46 4.84 -4.39
C VAL A 240 18.33 3.80 -4.43
N ALA A 241 17.25 4.02 -3.70
CA ALA A 241 16.07 3.13 -3.74
C ALA A 241 15.51 3.01 -5.16
N ASN A 242 15.39 4.14 -5.88
CA ASN A 242 14.98 4.15 -7.28
C ASN A 242 15.92 3.32 -8.16
N THR A 243 17.23 3.52 -8.00
CA THR A 243 18.25 2.84 -8.80
C THR A 243 18.24 1.33 -8.61
N VAL A 244 18.07 0.83 -7.37
CA VAL A 244 18.02 -0.61 -7.11
C VAL A 244 16.70 -1.24 -7.54
N LEU A 245 15.60 -0.47 -7.56
CA LEU A 245 14.28 -0.95 -7.97
C LEU A 245 14.05 -0.86 -9.49
N SER A 246 14.69 0.06 -10.19
CA SER A 246 14.49 0.27 -11.63
C SER A 246 14.63 -1.01 -12.47
N PRO A 247 15.64 -1.88 -12.28
CA PRO A 247 15.71 -3.15 -13.01
C PRO A 247 14.68 -4.18 -12.55
N VAL A 248 14.15 -4.07 -11.32
CA VAL A 248 13.18 -5.02 -10.77
C VAL A 248 11.77 -4.69 -11.24
N ALA A 249 11.36 -3.44 -11.08
CA ALA A 249 9.99 -2.99 -11.33
C ALA A 249 9.81 -2.44 -12.76
N GLY A 250 10.82 -1.76 -13.30
CA GLY A 250 10.79 -1.22 -14.65
C GLY A 250 10.85 -2.30 -15.73
N ASP A 251 11.79 -3.25 -15.59
CA ASP A 251 11.90 -4.36 -16.54
C ASP A 251 10.67 -5.27 -16.46
N TYR A 252 10.11 -5.49 -15.26
CA TYR A 252 8.85 -6.20 -15.06
C TYR A 252 7.69 -5.54 -15.81
N GLY A 253 7.52 -4.21 -15.66
CA GLY A 253 6.45 -3.49 -16.35
C GLY A 253 6.55 -3.57 -17.88
N ALA A 254 7.76 -3.43 -18.42
CA ALA A 254 8.02 -3.54 -19.85
C ALA A 254 7.78 -4.97 -20.38
N GLU A 255 8.17 -6.00 -19.62
CA GLU A 255 7.94 -7.40 -19.98
C GLU A 255 6.44 -7.75 -19.96
N LEU A 256 5.72 -7.32 -18.89
CA LEU A 256 4.28 -7.50 -18.78
C LEU A 256 3.56 -6.88 -20.00
N GLU A 257 3.90 -5.64 -20.34
CA GLU A 257 3.34 -4.94 -21.49
C GLU A 257 3.63 -5.69 -22.80
N GLY A 258 4.86 -6.14 -23.01
CA GLY A 258 5.25 -6.92 -24.19
C GLY A 258 4.46 -8.23 -24.33
N ARG A 259 4.27 -8.97 -23.24
CA ARG A 259 3.50 -10.22 -23.23
C ARG A 259 2.00 -9.98 -23.46
N MET A 260 1.43 -8.95 -22.88
CA MET A 260 0.03 -8.56 -23.10
C MET A 260 -0.22 -8.12 -24.55
N LYS A 261 0.67 -7.30 -25.14
CA LYS A 261 0.61 -6.89 -26.55
C LYS A 261 0.71 -8.09 -27.50
N THR A 262 1.60 -9.03 -27.19
CA THR A 262 1.71 -10.29 -27.96
C THR A 262 0.43 -11.12 -27.89
N GLY A 263 -0.29 -11.07 -26.78
CA GLY A 263 -1.59 -11.72 -26.57
C GLY A 263 -2.78 -10.98 -27.17
N GLY A 264 -2.58 -9.79 -27.77
CA GLY A 264 -3.61 -9.02 -28.46
C GLY A 264 -4.10 -7.76 -27.77
N TYR A 265 -3.59 -7.42 -26.57
CA TYR A 265 -3.88 -6.16 -25.88
C TYR A 265 -3.32 -4.98 -26.67
N LYS A 266 -4.12 -3.93 -26.86
CA LYS A 266 -3.76 -2.77 -27.71
C LYS A 266 -3.42 -1.51 -26.91
N GLY A 267 -3.78 -1.49 -25.62
CA GLY A 267 -3.54 -0.34 -24.75
C GLY A 267 -2.15 -0.37 -24.11
N GLU A 268 -1.93 0.53 -23.18
CA GLU A 268 -0.75 0.60 -22.32
C GLU A 268 -1.00 -0.10 -20.98
N VAL A 269 0.05 -0.68 -20.41
CA VAL A 269 0.01 -1.23 -19.07
C VAL A 269 0.24 -0.10 -18.08
N LEU A 270 -0.76 0.16 -17.25
CA LEU A 270 -0.71 1.17 -16.22
C LEU A 270 -0.35 0.52 -14.86
N LEU A 271 0.69 1.02 -14.23
CA LEU A 271 1.17 0.54 -12.93
C LEU A 271 0.78 1.52 -11.84
N LEU A 272 0.09 1.04 -10.83
CA LEU A 272 -0.28 1.85 -9.66
C LEU A 272 0.96 2.28 -8.90
N HIS A 273 0.99 3.53 -8.47
CA HIS A 273 2.06 4.05 -7.62
C HIS A 273 1.54 4.49 -6.23
N SER A 274 2.45 4.66 -5.29
CA SER A 274 2.14 4.96 -3.89
C SER A 274 1.33 6.25 -3.68
N GLY A 275 1.42 7.21 -4.59
CA GLY A 275 0.66 8.47 -4.55
C GLY A 275 -0.82 8.34 -4.93
N GLY A 276 -1.27 7.13 -5.29
CA GLY A 276 -2.68 6.87 -5.58
C GLY A 276 -3.11 7.15 -7.02
N GLY A 277 -2.14 7.31 -7.93
CA GLY A 277 -2.36 7.34 -9.37
C GLY A 277 -1.67 6.18 -10.06
N VAL A 278 -1.79 6.12 -11.37
CA VAL A 278 -1.07 5.17 -12.22
C VAL A 278 -0.05 5.87 -13.10
N MET A 279 0.95 5.12 -13.53
CA MET A 279 1.96 5.52 -14.50
C MET A 279 2.17 4.41 -15.53
N THR A 280 2.63 4.77 -16.72
CA THR A 280 2.98 3.81 -17.76
C THR A 280 4.18 2.94 -17.37
N ALA A 281 4.39 1.81 -18.02
CA ALA A 281 5.57 0.97 -17.82
C ALA A 281 6.89 1.74 -18.05
N LYS A 282 6.91 2.70 -18.97
CA LYS A 282 8.04 3.59 -19.21
C LYS A 282 8.28 4.53 -18.03
N GLY A 283 7.23 5.14 -17.48
CA GLY A 283 7.30 5.98 -16.28
C GLY A 283 7.79 5.18 -15.07
N ALA A 284 7.35 3.93 -14.93
CA ALA A 284 7.79 3.01 -13.89
C ALA A 284 9.29 2.67 -13.97
N THR A 285 9.88 2.64 -15.16
CA THR A 285 11.33 2.45 -15.31
C THR A 285 12.12 3.66 -14.78
N GLN A 286 11.59 4.87 -14.98
CA GLN A 286 12.24 6.11 -14.52
C GLN A 286 12.03 6.33 -13.01
N PHE A 287 10.82 6.10 -12.51
CA PHE A 287 10.42 6.37 -11.12
C PHE A 287 10.01 5.10 -10.37
N ALA A 288 10.83 4.05 -10.47
CA ALA A 288 10.54 2.73 -9.91
C ALA A 288 10.26 2.74 -8.39
N ALA A 289 10.89 3.64 -7.65
CA ALA A 289 10.66 3.76 -6.20
C ALA A 289 9.23 4.19 -5.84
N ARG A 290 8.50 4.85 -6.76
CA ARG A 290 7.08 5.18 -6.58
C ARG A 290 6.16 3.96 -6.57
N LEU A 291 6.59 2.83 -7.12
CA LEU A 291 5.81 1.57 -7.09
C LEU A 291 5.84 0.88 -5.72
N ALA A 292 6.77 1.27 -4.85
CA ALA A 292 6.76 0.78 -3.48
C ALA A 292 5.46 1.25 -2.77
N ALA A 293 4.84 0.34 -2.01
CA ALA A 293 3.55 0.55 -1.34
C ALA A 293 2.32 0.75 -2.27
N SER A 294 2.39 0.35 -3.56
CA SER A 294 1.27 0.53 -4.49
C SER A 294 0.03 -0.28 -4.11
N GLY A 295 0.15 -1.54 -3.69
CA GLY A 295 -1.00 -2.38 -3.31
C GLY A 295 -1.79 -1.81 -2.13
N ILE A 296 -1.10 -1.29 -1.10
CA ILE A 296 -1.75 -0.66 0.06
C ILE A 296 -2.46 0.66 -0.32
N ALA A 297 -1.92 1.42 -1.27
CA ALA A 297 -2.56 2.61 -1.82
C ALA A 297 -3.88 2.27 -2.52
N ALA A 298 -3.93 1.16 -3.25
CA ALA A 298 -5.14 0.66 -3.91
C ALA A 298 -6.27 0.39 -2.91
N GLY A 299 -5.97 -0.26 -1.78
CA GLY A 299 -6.94 -0.52 -0.72
C GLY A 299 -7.55 0.76 -0.14
N ALA A 300 -6.72 1.79 0.09
CA ALA A 300 -7.18 3.09 0.58
C ALA A 300 -8.12 3.78 -0.42
N ILE A 301 -7.79 3.76 -1.72
CA ILE A 301 -8.62 4.34 -2.80
C ILE A 301 -9.97 3.63 -2.88
N ALA A 302 -9.97 2.30 -2.87
CA ALA A 302 -11.21 1.53 -2.89
C ALA A 302 -12.07 1.80 -1.66
N SER A 303 -11.45 1.88 -0.48
CA SER A 303 -12.15 2.20 0.77
C SER A 303 -12.85 3.55 0.71
N ARG A 304 -12.16 4.60 0.24
CA ARG A 304 -12.77 5.92 0.00
C ARG A 304 -13.98 5.83 -0.92
N PHE A 305 -13.84 5.15 -2.05
CA PHE A 305 -14.91 5.00 -3.04
C PHE A 305 -16.11 4.24 -2.47
N ILE A 306 -15.91 3.15 -1.73
CA ILE A 306 -16.97 2.38 -1.07
C ILE A 306 -17.68 3.22 -0.02
N ALA A 307 -16.96 4.01 0.77
CA ALA A 307 -17.53 4.91 1.75
C ALA A 307 -18.39 6.01 1.09
N GLU A 308 -17.90 6.60 0.00
CA GLU A 308 -18.61 7.62 -0.78
C GLU A 308 -19.91 7.06 -1.37
N LEU A 309 -19.89 5.86 -1.98
CA LEU A 309 -21.10 5.18 -2.47
C LEU A 309 -22.11 4.90 -1.35
N ALA A 310 -21.60 4.59 -0.15
CA ALA A 310 -22.44 4.36 1.03
C ALA A 310 -22.95 5.66 1.68
N GLY A 311 -22.51 6.84 1.21
CA GLY A 311 -22.91 8.17 1.68
C GLY A 311 -22.02 8.77 2.77
N TYR A 312 -20.81 8.27 2.97
CA TYR A 312 -19.86 8.73 3.98
C TYR A 312 -18.64 9.40 3.34
N LYS A 313 -18.35 10.66 3.70
CA LYS A 313 -17.15 11.38 3.26
C LYS A 313 -15.94 11.07 4.12
N ASN A 314 -16.17 10.68 5.38
CA ASN A 314 -15.13 10.35 6.33
C ASN A 314 -15.08 8.85 6.53
N SER A 315 -13.92 8.23 6.30
CA SER A 315 -13.77 6.80 6.46
C SER A 315 -12.38 6.41 6.96
N ILE A 316 -12.34 5.32 7.69
CA ILE A 316 -11.11 4.62 8.08
C ILE A 316 -11.12 3.27 7.36
N SER A 317 -10.07 2.97 6.61
CA SER A 317 -9.90 1.65 5.99
C SER A 317 -9.30 0.66 6.97
N LEU A 318 -9.76 -0.58 6.91
CA LEU A 318 -9.20 -1.72 7.64
C LEU A 318 -9.06 -2.89 6.65
N ASP A 319 -7.93 -2.96 5.97
CA ASP A 319 -7.57 -4.08 5.10
C ASP A 319 -6.79 -5.12 5.89
N MET A 320 -7.48 -6.16 6.37
CA MET A 320 -6.82 -7.22 7.12
C MET A 320 -6.66 -8.47 6.26
N GLY A 321 -5.42 -8.76 5.92
CA GLY A 321 -5.01 -9.96 5.21
C GLY A 321 -4.61 -11.12 6.15
N GLY A 322 -3.78 -12.04 5.64
CA GLY A 322 -3.24 -13.15 6.42
C GLY A 322 -2.10 -12.76 7.35
N THR A 323 -1.30 -11.75 7.02
CA THR A 323 -0.06 -11.38 7.73
C THR A 323 -0.10 -10.01 8.38
N SER A 324 -0.82 -9.07 7.78
CA SER A 324 -0.83 -7.66 8.18
C SER A 324 -2.21 -7.06 8.12
N THR A 325 -2.35 -5.90 8.72
CA THR A 325 -3.50 -5.00 8.57
C THR A 325 -2.98 -3.64 8.12
N ASP A 326 -3.58 -3.14 7.05
CA ASP A 326 -3.31 -1.83 6.47
C ASP A 326 -4.46 -0.87 6.81
N ILE A 327 -4.10 0.27 7.42
CA ILE A 327 -5.07 1.25 7.94
C ILE A 327 -4.77 2.60 7.31
N SER A 328 -5.78 3.21 6.69
CA SER A 328 -5.70 4.58 6.15
C SER A 328 -6.88 5.42 6.60
N LEU A 329 -6.75 6.74 6.49
CA LEU A 329 -7.79 7.69 6.85
C LEU A 329 -8.15 8.57 5.64
N CYS A 330 -9.45 8.70 5.40
CA CYS A 330 -10.03 9.62 4.43
C CYS A 330 -10.90 10.62 5.17
N SER A 331 -10.61 11.91 5.05
CA SER A 331 -11.41 12.98 5.65
C SER A 331 -11.93 13.92 4.56
N ASP A 332 -13.21 14.29 4.63
CA ASP A 332 -13.89 15.13 3.65
C ASP A 332 -13.76 14.64 2.19
N GLY A 333 -13.61 13.31 2.01
CA GLY A 333 -13.44 12.68 0.70
C GLY A 333 -12.00 12.66 0.19
N GLU A 334 -11.03 13.15 0.97
CA GLU A 334 -9.63 13.21 0.59
C GLU A 334 -8.77 12.23 1.40
N LEU A 335 -7.90 11.50 0.70
CA LEU A 335 -6.91 10.63 1.32
C LEU A 335 -5.70 11.45 1.78
N HIS A 336 -5.18 11.13 2.93
CA HIS A 336 -3.98 11.78 3.45
C HIS A 336 -2.74 11.36 2.69
N ILE A 337 -1.90 12.33 2.36
CA ILE A 337 -0.63 12.13 1.65
C ILE A 337 0.53 12.40 2.61
N THR A 338 1.50 11.52 2.62
CA THR A 338 2.79 11.68 3.31
C THR A 338 3.94 11.70 2.33
N ASN A 339 5.02 12.41 2.68
CA ASN A 339 6.28 12.40 1.94
C ASN A 339 7.40 11.64 2.68
N ASP A 340 7.10 11.01 3.81
CA ASP A 340 8.08 10.35 4.68
C ASP A 340 7.86 8.83 4.79
N TRP A 341 7.48 8.18 3.68
CA TRP A 341 7.31 6.73 3.66
C TRP A 341 8.66 6.00 3.73
N HIS A 342 8.71 4.89 4.43
CA HIS A 342 9.90 4.04 4.54
C HIS A 342 9.52 2.58 4.86
N VAL A 343 10.31 1.65 4.33
CA VAL A 343 10.23 0.22 4.72
C VAL A 343 10.97 0.01 6.03
N GLU A 344 12.15 0.60 6.15
CA GLU A 344 13.03 0.50 7.31
C GLU A 344 13.31 1.88 7.86
N TYR A 345 13.22 2.03 9.18
CA TYR A 345 13.47 3.30 9.85
C TYR A 345 14.84 3.89 9.47
N GLY A 346 14.84 5.17 9.14
CA GLY A 346 16.03 5.90 8.75
C GLY A 346 16.38 5.85 7.26
N TYR A 347 15.56 5.18 6.43
CA TYR A 347 15.73 5.16 4.96
C TYR A 347 14.45 5.63 4.26
N PRO A 348 14.13 6.94 4.32
CA PRO A 348 12.93 7.48 3.69
C PRO A 348 13.00 7.40 2.17
N ILE A 349 11.86 7.11 1.57
CA ILE A 349 11.61 7.23 0.13
C ILE A 349 10.61 8.38 -0.02
N ARG A 350 11.11 9.53 -0.44
CA ARG A 350 10.35 10.78 -0.44
C ARG A 350 9.64 11.03 -1.76
N PHE A 351 8.55 10.31 -1.96
CA PHE A 351 7.53 10.66 -2.94
C PHE A 351 6.20 10.90 -2.24
N PRO A 352 5.32 11.72 -2.80
CA PRO A 352 3.94 11.77 -2.34
C PRO A 352 3.36 10.37 -2.34
N SER A 353 2.96 9.88 -1.17
CA SER A 353 2.41 8.54 -0.97
C SER A 353 1.13 8.64 -0.15
N ILE A 354 0.11 7.87 -0.50
CA ILE A 354 -1.07 7.73 0.38
C ILE A 354 -0.56 7.23 1.73
N GLU A 355 -0.98 7.91 2.78
CA GLU A 355 -0.59 7.53 4.13
C GLU A 355 -1.36 6.30 4.58
N VAL A 356 -0.64 5.20 4.75
CA VAL A 356 -1.15 3.93 5.25
C VAL A 356 -0.24 3.43 6.36
N LEU A 357 -0.84 3.10 7.49
CA LEU A 357 -0.16 2.46 8.61
C LEU A 357 -0.34 0.95 8.50
N THR A 358 0.75 0.24 8.29
CA THR A 358 0.76 -1.23 8.29
C THR A 358 1.23 -1.76 9.64
N ILE A 359 0.47 -2.69 10.20
CA ILE A 359 0.83 -3.41 11.43
C ILE A 359 0.85 -4.92 11.19
N GLY A 360 1.72 -5.63 11.93
CA GLY A 360 1.83 -7.09 11.89
C GLY A 360 0.67 -7.78 12.64
N ALA A 361 -0.57 -7.47 12.27
CA ALA A 361 -1.78 -8.09 12.79
C ALA A 361 -2.60 -8.62 11.62
N GLY A 362 -2.61 -9.92 11.39
CA GLY A 362 -3.36 -10.60 10.33
C GLY A 362 -4.01 -11.89 10.83
N GLY A 363 -4.74 -12.57 9.96
CA GLY A 363 -5.36 -13.87 10.30
C GLY A 363 -4.36 -14.92 10.79
N GLY A 364 -3.12 -14.90 10.27
CA GLY A 364 -2.03 -15.79 10.66
C GLY A 364 -1.08 -15.23 11.72
N SER A 365 -1.39 -14.09 12.35
CA SER A 365 -0.55 -13.55 13.43
C SER A 365 -0.51 -14.49 14.61
N LEU A 366 0.72 -14.79 15.07
CA LEU A 366 0.98 -15.75 16.16
C LEU A 366 0.59 -15.16 17.51
N ALA A 367 -0.08 -15.97 18.33
CA ALA A 367 -0.34 -15.66 19.74
C ALA A 367 0.71 -16.36 20.61
N TRP A 368 1.38 -15.61 21.46
CA TRP A 368 2.49 -16.11 22.27
C TRP A 368 2.62 -15.37 23.61
N ARG A 369 3.36 -15.98 24.55
CA ARG A 369 3.65 -15.39 25.85
C ARG A 369 5.04 -14.78 25.86
N ASP A 370 5.16 -13.49 26.19
CA ASP A 370 6.46 -12.84 26.28
C ASP A 370 7.23 -13.18 27.56
N ALA A 371 8.49 -12.75 27.66
CA ALA A 371 9.34 -13.00 28.81
C ALA A 371 8.83 -12.39 30.13
N ALA A 372 7.99 -11.36 30.06
CA ALA A 372 7.32 -10.75 31.21
C ALA A 372 6.02 -11.48 31.59
N GLY A 373 5.62 -12.48 30.81
CA GLY A 373 4.42 -13.27 31.06
C GLY A 373 3.14 -12.71 30.45
N ALA A 374 3.22 -11.67 29.61
CA ALA A 374 2.06 -11.09 28.95
C ALA A 374 1.70 -11.83 27.64
N LEU A 375 0.40 -11.93 27.35
CA LEU A 375 -0.08 -12.40 26.06
C LEU A 375 0.21 -11.37 24.98
N ARG A 376 0.83 -11.82 23.89
CA ARG A 376 1.12 -11.04 22.69
C ARG A 376 0.43 -11.65 21.48
N ASN A 377 0.14 -10.80 20.48
CA ASN A 377 -0.37 -11.20 19.19
C ASN A 377 0.42 -10.47 18.09
N GLY A 378 1.09 -11.25 17.21
CA GLY A 378 2.05 -10.70 16.27
C GLY A 378 3.32 -10.11 16.92
N PRO A 379 4.14 -9.33 16.20
CA PRO A 379 4.04 -9.08 14.74
C PRO A 379 4.40 -10.31 13.89
N GLN A 380 4.88 -11.40 14.50
CA GLN A 380 5.23 -12.63 13.79
C GLN A 380 3.96 -13.29 13.24
N SER A 381 4.08 -13.83 12.02
CA SER A 381 3.00 -14.53 11.34
C SER A 381 3.41 -15.95 10.96
N ALA A 382 2.47 -16.88 11.00
CA ALA A 382 2.63 -18.23 10.48
C ALA A 382 2.82 -18.25 8.93
N GLY A 383 2.54 -17.13 8.25
CA GLY A 383 2.60 -17.04 6.80
C GLY A 383 1.58 -17.94 6.10
N SER A 384 1.88 -18.31 4.85
CA SER A 384 1.11 -19.28 4.08
C SER A 384 1.64 -20.73 4.28
N GLU A 385 2.91 -20.86 4.61
CA GLU A 385 3.60 -22.11 4.91
C GLU A 385 4.50 -21.92 6.15
N PRO A 386 4.31 -22.72 7.21
CA PRO A 386 3.30 -23.76 7.37
C PRO A 386 1.87 -23.26 7.51
N GLY A 387 1.64 -21.97 7.76
CA GLY A 387 0.33 -21.36 7.98
C GLY A 387 -0.22 -21.60 9.40
N PRO A 388 -1.47 -21.14 9.65
CA PRO A 388 -2.22 -21.43 10.87
C PRO A 388 -2.26 -22.92 11.19
N VAL A 389 -2.33 -23.27 12.47
CA VAL A 389 -2.36 -24.67 12.93
C VAL A 389 -3.54 -25.43 12.32
N CYS A 390 -4.70 -24.78 12.23
CA CYS A 390 -5.90 -25.37 11.64
C CYS A 390 -5.77 -25.72 10.15
N TYR A 391 -4.73 -25.26 9.43
CA TYR A 391 -4.49 -25.64 8.04
C TYR A 391 -3.89 -27.06 7.89
N ASP A 392 -3.47 -27.66 9.02
CA ASP A 392 -2.89 -29.01 9.07
C ASP A 392 -1.66 -29.19 8.17
N ARG A 393 -0.78 -28.15 8.15
CA ARG A 393 0.45 -28.11 7.33
C ARG A 393 1.72 -28.02 8.17
N GLY A 394 1.63 -28.36 9.46
CA GLY A 394 2.77 -28.35 10.37
C GLY A 394 2.94 -27.06 11.20
N GLY A 395 1.98 -26.15 11.18
CA GLY A 395 1.92 -25.04 12.13
C GLY A 395 1.82 -25.54 13.58
N THR A 396 2.48 -24.86 14.51
CA THR A 396 2.53 -25.26 15.93
C THR A 396 2.00 -24.20 16.89
N GLU A 397 2.12 -22.93 16.53
CA GLU A 397 1.70 -21.81 17.37
C GLU A 397 0.31 -21.30 16.94
N PRO A 398 -0.62 -21.05 17.91
CA PRO A 398 -1.98 -20.62 17.57
C PRO A 398 -2.00 -19.21 16.97
N THR A 399 -2.93 -19.00 16.04
CA THR A 399 -3.10 -17.74 15.31
C THR A 399 -4.51 -17.17 15.52
N ASN A 400 -4.78 -15.97 14.97
CA ASN A 400 -6.13 -15.40 14.92
C ASN A 400 -7.10 -16.29 14.13
N CYS A 401 -6.62 -16.97 13.06
CA CYS A 401 -7.42 -17.92 12.30
C CYS A 401 -7.84 -19.11 13.16
N ASP A 402 -6.90 -19.68 13.95
CA ASP A 402 -7.17 -20.78 14.87
C ASP A 402 -8.21 -20.40 15.93
N ALA A 403 -8.09 -19.19 16.50
CA ALA A 403 -9.06 -18.67 17.46
C ALA A 403 -10.45 -18.48 16.82
N ASN A 404 -10.56 -17.90 15.63
CA ASN A 404 -11.83 -17.66 14.95
C ASN A 404 -12.52 -18.98 14.55
N VAL A 405 -11.79 -19.97 14.05
CA VAL A 405 -12.40 -21.27 13.69
C VAL A 405 -12.83 -22.04 14.93
N TYR A 406 -12.03 -22.02 16.00
CA TYR A 406 -12.40 -22.67 17.27
C TYR A 406 -13.65 -22.05 17.88
N LEU A 407 -13.78 -20.72 17.89
CA LEU A 407 -14.96 -20.00 18.38
C LEU A 407 -16.19 -20.13 17.46
N GLY A 408 -16.08 -20.80 16.32
CA GLY A 408 -17.16 -20.98 15.35
C GLY A 408 -17.47 -19.76 14.49
N ARG A 409 -16.68 -18.67 14.59
CA ARG A 409 -16.83 -17.46 13.77
C ARG A 409 -16.45 -17.69 12.33
N LEU A 410 -15.46 -18.54 12.11
CA LEU A 410 -14.99 -18.98 10.79
C LEU A 410 -15.47 -20.41 10.52
N GLY A 411 -15.93 -20.68 9.28
CA GLY A 411 -16.35 -22.01 8.86
C GLY A 411 -15.18 -22.97 8.71
N ARG A 412 -15.46 -24.27 8.66
CA ARG A 412 -14.42 -25.31 8.50
C ARG A 412 -13.84 -25.38 7.08
N LYS A 413 -14.36 -24.60 6.13
CA LYS A 413 -13.92 -24.60 4.73
C LYS A 413 -13.64 -23.18 4.28
N LEU A 414 -12.45 -22.92 3.78
CA LEU A 414 -12.06 -21.64 3.21
C LEU A 414 -11.87 -21.74 1.71
N ALA A 415 -11.89 -20.57 1.04
CA ALA A 415 -11.64 -20.44 -0.40
C ALA A 415 -12.50 -21.41 -1.24
N GLY A 416 -13.80 -21.48 -0.94
CA GLY A 416 -14.73 -22.35 -1.65
C GLY A 416 -14.51 -23.84 -1.40
N GLY A 417 -13.95 -24.22 -0.24
CA GLY A 417 -13.69 -25.60 0.15
C GLY A 417 -12.30 -26.14 -0.24
N ARG A 418 -11.41 -25.30 -0.74
CA ARG A 418 -10.03 -25.70 -1.10
C ARG A 418 -9.15 -25.96 0.12
N VAL A 419 -9.44 -25.28 1.23
CA VAL A 419 -8.73 -25.46 2.50
C VAL A 419 -9.74 -25.92 3.52
N GLU A 420 -9.56 -27.15 4.02
CA GLU A 420 -10.34 -27.69 5.12
C GLU A 420 -9.60 -27.41 6.43
N LEU A 421 -10.32 -26.85 7.42
CA LEU A 421 -9.74 -26.41 8.69
C LEU A 421 -9.93 -27.50 9.75
N ASN A 422 -8.83 -27.88 10.38
CA ASN A 422 -8.80 -28.84 11.47
C ASN A 422 -8.96 -28.12 12.82
N VAL A 423 -10.20 -28.08 13.34
CA VAL A 423 -10.55 -27.38 14.58
C VAL A 423 -9.89 -28.01 15.79
N ASP A 424 -9.72 -29.34 15.82
CA ASP A 424 -9.14 -30.08 16.94
C ASP A 424 -7.63 -29.75 17.12
N LEU A 425 -6.94 -29.49 16.00
CA LEU A 425 -5.54 -29.03 16.06
C LEU A 425 -5.45 -27.59 16.59
N ALA A 426 -6.36 -26.71 16.16
CA ALA A 426 -6.45 -25.34 16.67
C ALA A 426 -6.70 -25.34 18.19
N GLU A 427 -7.68 -26.12 18.66
CA GLU A 427 -8.00 -26.26 20.09
C GLU A 427 -6.78 -26.67 20.90
N LYS A 428 -6.09 -27.75 20.49
CA LYS A 428 -4.90 -28.25 21.19
C LYS A 428 -3.77 -27.22 21.23
N ALA A 429 -3.59 -26.45 20.18
CA ALA A 429 -2.56 -25.41 20.15
C ALA A 429 -2.93 -24.25 21.08
N ILE A 430 -4.19 -23.80 21.06
CA ILE A 430 -4.71 -22.76 21.96
C ILE A 430 -4.56 -23.19 23.43
N GLU A 431 -4.97 -24.41 23.75
CA GLU A 431 -4.84 -24.97 25.10
C GLU A 431 -3.38 -24.97 25.58
N ARG A 432 -2.49 -25.55 24.77
CA ARG A 432 -1.07 -25.73 25.14
C ARG A 432 -0.34 -24.40 25.29
N VAL A 433 -0.53 -23.47 24.37
CA VAL A 433 0.29 -22.25 24.28
C VAL A 433 -0.28 -21.13 25.12
N ILE A 434 -1.60 -21.04 25.25
CA ILE A 434 -2.28 -19.93 25.92
C ILE A 434 -3.11 -20.45 27.12
N GLY A 435 -4.00 -21.41 26.92
CA GLY A 435 -4.92 -21.88 27.96
C GLY A 435 -4.20 -22.31 29.25
N GLN A 436 -3.34 -23.32 29.17
CA GLN A 436 -2.59 -23.84 30.31
C GLN A 436 -1.64 -22.80 30.94
N PRO A 437 -0.80 -22.06 30.17
CA PRO A 437 0.12 -21.08 30.76
C PRO A 437 -0.55 -19.91 31.47
N PHE A 438 -1.77 -19.54 31.06
CA PHE A 438 -2.53 -18.42 31.64
C PHE A 438 -3.67 -18.88 32.59
N GLY A 439 -3.90 -20.20 32.74
CA GLY A 439 -4.99 -20.74 33.55
C GLY A 439 -6.38 -20.40 32.99
N LEU A 440 -6.51 -20.29 31.67
CA LEU A 440 -7.76 -19.98 30.98
C LEU A 440 -8.40 -21.21 30.39
N THR A 441 -9.74 -21.20 30.26
CA THR A 441 -10.44 -22.18 29.42
C THR A 441 -10.02 -21.98 27.96
N ASN A 442 -10.22 -22.99 27.09
CA ASN A 442 -9.88 -22.87 25.67
C ASN A 442 -10.68 -21.74 24.98
N GLU A 443 -11.95 -21.53 25.39
CA GLU A 443 -12.78 -20.44 24.88
C GLU A 443 -12.24 -19.05 25.30
N ASP A 444 -11.93 -18.90 26.60
CA ASP A 444 -11.39 -17.65 27.11
C ASP A 444 -10.00 -17.35 26.51
N ALA A 445 -9.19 -18.39 26.31
CA ALA A 445 -7.89 -18.26 25.64
C ALA A 445 -8.04 -17.79 24.18
N ALA A 446 -8.98 -18.38 23.42
CA ALA A 446 -9.27 -17.94 22.04
C ALA A 446 -9.82 -16.52 21.99
N LEU A 447 -10.72 -16.15 22.92
CA LEU A 447 -11.21 -14.77 23.04
C LEU A 447 -10.08 -13.79 23.40
N ALA A 448 -9.18 -14.18 24.32
CA ALA A 448 -8.04 -13.35 24.71
C ALA A 448 -7.09 -13.09 23.53
N ILE A 449 -6.83 -14.09 22.68
CA ILE A 449 -6.05 -13.94 21.44
C ILE A 449 -6.65 -12.83 20.57
N LEU A 450 -7.97 -12.91 20.29
CA LEU A 450 -8.66 -11.94 19.44
C LEU A 450 -8.76 -10.56 20.08
N LYS A 451 -8.95 -10.47 21.40
CA LYS A 451 -8.96 -9.19 22.11
C LYS A 451 -7.63 -8.46 22.01
N VAL A 452 -6.49 -9.18 22.13
CA VAL A 452 -5.17 -8.56 21.95
C VAL A 452 -4.97 -8.12 20.50
N ALA A 453 -5.39 -8.94 19.51
CA ALA A 453 -5.34 -8.54 18.11
C ALA A 453 -6.16 -7.27 17.83
N ASN A 454 -7.40 -7.21 18.35
CA ASN A 454 -8.29 -6.06 18.21
C ASN A 454 -7.70 -4.82 18.91
N ALA A 455 -7.11 -4.96 20.10
CA ALA A 455 -6.45 -3.85 20.79
C ALA A 455 -5.28 -3.27 19.97
N ASN A 456 -4.43 -4.13 19.40
CA ASN A 456 -3.33 -3.71 18.52
C ASN A 456 -3.85 -2.92 17.29
N MET A 457 -4.93 -3.40 16.66
CA MET A 457 -5.56 -2.71 15.53
C MET A 457 -6.24 -1.40 15.95
N ALA A 458 -6.90 -1.37 17.11
CA ALA A 458 -7.51 -0.16 17.65
C ALA A 458 -6.46 0.92 17.95
N ASP A 459 -5.32 0.54 18.52
CA ASP A 459 -4.21 1.47 18.76
C ASP A 459 -3.64 2.02 17.45
N ALA A 460 -3.54 1.19 16.41
CA ALA A 460 -3.13 1.65 15.09
C ALA A 460 -4.15 2.64 14.47
N VAL A 461 -5.46 2.40 14.64
CA VAL A 461 -6.49 3.36 14.23
C VAL A 461 -6.35 4.67 14.99
N ARG A 462 -6.08 4.65 16.31
CA ARG A 462 -5.84 5.86 17.12
C ARG A 462 -4.64 6.65 16.61
N LEU A 463 -3.58 5.97 16.13
CA LEU A 463 -2.40 6.63 15.57
C LEU A 463 -2.70 7.40 14.27
N VAL A 464 -3.55 6.86 13.40
CA VAL A 464 -3.91 7.56 12.14
C VAL A 464 -5.02 8.58 12.31
N SER A 465 -5.78 8.54 13.41
CA SER A 465 -6.91 9.43 13.69
C SER A 465 -6.64 10.38 14.86
N LEU A 466 -6.80 9.94 16.10
CA LEU A 466 -6.71 10.80 17.30
C LEU A 466 -5.40 11.55 17.40
N ARG A 467 -4.28 10.90 17.09
CA ARG A 467 -2.96 11.56 17.11
C ARG A 467 -2.87 12.74 16.14
N LYS A 468 -3.71 12.74 15.11
CA LYS A 468 -3.79 13.78 14.08
C LYS A 468 -4.97 14.74 14.27
N GLY A 469 -5.66 14.64 15.40
CA GLY A 469 -6.78 15.50 15.75
C GLY A 469 -8.12 15.12 15.11
N TYR A 470 -8.26 13.89 14.59
CA TYR A 470 -9.50 13.36 14.08
C TYR A 470 -10.20 12.48 15.11
N ASP A 471 -11.50 12.66 15.28
CA ASP A 471 -12.31 11.82 16.16
C ASP A 471 -12.89 10.62 15.38
N PRO A 472 -12.57 9.38 15.73
CA PRO A 472 -13.09 8.20 15.04
C PRO A 472 -14.61 8.11 15.02
N ARG A 473 -15.31 8.79 15.93
CA ARG A 473 -16.78 8.84 15.99
C ARG A 473 -17.41 9.54 14.78
N ASP A 474 -16.64 10.34 14.06
CA ASP A 474 -17.08 11.05 12.85
C ASP A 474 -16.85 10.27 11.57
N PHE A 475 -16.38 9.02 11.68
CA PHE A 475 -15.93 8.20 10.55
C PHE A 475 -16.75 6.90 10.41
N ALA A 476 -16.80 6.39 9.18
CA ALA A 476 -17.22 5.01 8.90
C ALA A 476 -15.99 4.08 8.85
N LEU A 477 -16.08 2.88 9.38
CA LEU A 477 -15.05 1.86 9.25
C LEU A 477 -15.32 0.99 8.02
N VAL A 478 -14.47 1.02 7.03
CA VAL A 478 -14.56 0.13 5.85
C VAL A 478 -13.67 -1.08 6.11
N ALA A 479 -14.29 -2.21 6.42
CA ALA A 479 -13.60 -3.46 6.78
C ALA A 479 -13.57 -4.42 5.59
N PHE A 480 -12.38 -4.74 5.11
CA PHE A 480 -12.15 -5.61 3.96
C PHE A 480 -10.85 -6.43 4.12
N GLY A 481 -10.39 -7.08 3.04
CA GLY A 481 -9.42 -8.16 3.13
C GLY A 481 -10.07 -9.47 3.58
N GLY A 482 -9.31 -10.54 3.60
CA GLY A 482 -9.82 -11.87 3.97
C GLY A 482 -10.31 -12.01 5.40
N ALA A 483 -9.80 -11.17 6.33
CA ALA A 483 -10.10 -11.25 7.77
C ALA A 483 -10.74 -9.98 8.35
N GLY A 484 -10.73 -8.84 7.66
CA GLY A 484 -11.17 -7.56 8.22
C GLY A 484 -12.61 -7.57 8.74
N ALA A 485 -13.53 -8.18 8.00
CA ALA A 485 -14.94 -8.24 8.38
C ALA A 485 -15.23 -9.14 9.61
N LEU A 486 -14.30 -10.02 10.02
CA LEU A 486 -14.39 -10.77 11.27
C LEU A 486 -14.21 -9.87 12.51
N HIS A 487 -13.46 -8.78 12.35
CA HIS A 487 -13.05 -7.91 13.45
C HIS A 487 -13.76 -6.54 13.44
N GLY A 488 -14.39 -6.16 12.31
CA GLY A 488 -14.89 -4.81 12.08
C GLY A 488 -15.83 -4.27 13.17
N VAL A 489 -16.83 -5.05 13.59
CA VAL A 489 -17.79 -4.60 14.64
C VAL A 489 -17.13 -4.49 16.02
N ALA A 490 -16.22 -5.42 16.36
CA ALA A 490 -15.51 -5.38 17.64
C ALA A 490 -14.63 -4.11 17.73
N LEU A 491 -13.91 -3.79 16.65
CA LEU A 491 -13.12 -2.57 16.55
C LEU A 491 -13.96 -1.29 16.58
N ALA A 492 -15.08 -1.27 15.84
CA ALA A 492 -15.98 -0.13 15.82
C ALA A 492 -16.57 0.16 17.21
N ARG A 493 -16.88 -0.88 18.00
CA ARG A 493 -17.32 -0.73 19.40
C ARG A 493 -16.25 -0.15 20.29
N ASP A 494 -14.98 -0.64 20.19
CA ASP A 494 -13.87 -0.16 21.00
C ASP A 494 -13.48 1.29 20.69
N LEU A 495 -13.63 1.69 19.44
CA LEU A 495 -13.30 3.03 18.93
C LEU A 495 -14.52 3.98 18.88
N HIS A 496 -15.70 3.51 19.27
CA HIS A 496 -16.96 4.25 19.15
C HIS A 496 -17.26 4.71 17.72
N ILE A 497 -16.85 3.96 16.71
CA ILE A 497 -17.18 4.23 15.31
C ILE A 497 -18.65 3.82 15.09
N PRO A 498 -19.51 4.70 14.50
CA PRO A 498 -20.96 4.47 14.43
C PRO A 498 -21.36 3.43 13.39
N VAL A 499 -20.55 3.15 12.39
CA VAL A 499 -20.93 2.26 11.28
C VAL A 499 -19.73 1.48 10.73
N VAL A 500 -19.98 0.22 10.42
CA VAL A 500 -19.05 -0.65 9.66
C VAL A 500 -19.63 -0.89 8.28
N LEU A 501 -18.79 -0.71 7.26
CA LEU A 501 -19.08 -0.98 5.85
C LEU A 501 -18.27 -2.17 5.39
N VAL A 502 -18.90 -3.14 4.74
CA VAL A 502 -18.22 -4.27 4.12
C VAL A 502 -18.52 -4.28 2.63
N PRO A 503 -17.52 -4.14 1.74
CA PRO A 503 -17.73 -4.12 0.29
C PRO A 503 -18.29 -5.46 -0.23
N PRO A 504 -18.82 -5.50 -1.47
CA PRO A 504 -19.37 -6.73 -2.07
C PRO A 504 -18.35 -7.87 -2.19
N ASN A 505 -17.10 -7.53 -2.48
CA ASN A 505 -15.99 -8.48 -2.67
C ASN A 505 -14.81 -8.08 -1.78
N PRO A 506 -14.87 -8.32 -0.45
CA PRO A 506 -13.89 -7.79 0.49
C PRO A 506 -12.45 -8.26 0.22
N GLY A 507 -12.27 -9.50 -0.23
CA GLY A 507 -10.95 -10.09 -0.47
C GLY A 507 -10.27 -9.64 -1.77
N VAL A 508 -10.94 -8.84 -2.62
CA VAL A 508 -10.38 -8.29 -3.88
C VAL A 508 -10.56 -6.77 -3.97
N THR A 509 -10.82 -6.11 -2.85
CA THR A 509 -11.10 -4.67 -2.80
C THR A 509 -9.90 -3.85 -3.28
N SER A 510 -8.66 -4.26 -2.99
CA SER A 510 -7.46 -3.57 -3.49
C SER A 510 -7.36 -3.62 -5.02
N ALA A 511 -7.73 -4.74 -5.67
CA ALA A 511 -7.81 -4.80 -7.13
C ALA A 511 -8.89 -3.86 -7.69
N LEU A 512 -10.04 -3.70 -7.01
CA LEU A 512 -11.02 -2.68 -7.36
C LEU A 512 -10.41 -1.27 -7.29
N GLY A 513 -9.61 -0.97 -6.28
CA GLY A 513 -8.91 0.32 -6.17
C GLY A 513 -8.07 0.63 -7.40
N CYS A 514 -7.41 -0.36 -7.99
CA CYS A 514 -6.64 -0.19 -9.22
C CYS A 514 -7.50 0.17 -10.45
N LEU A 515 -8.82 -0.09 -10.45
CA LEU A 515 -9.74 0.35 -11.52
C LEU A 515 -10.20 1.80 -11.39
N LEU A 516 -10.07 2.39 -10.19
CA LEU A 516 -10.66 3.67 -9.84
C LEU A 516 -9.67 4.84 -9.97
N VAL A 517 -8.46 4.55 -10.37
CA VAL A 517 -7.35 5.51 -10.39
C VAL A 517 -7.28 6.31 -11.67
N ASP A 518 -6.83 7.55 -11.52
CA ASP A 518 -6.49 8.44 -12.61
C ASP A 518 -4.97 8.39 -12.87
N ILE A 519 -4.56 8.79 -14.07
CA ILE A 519 -3.14 8.96 -14.36
C ILE A 519 -2.66 10.23 -13.65
N THR A 520 -1.62 10.14 -12.82
CA THR A 520 -1.15 11.30 -12.08
C THR A 520 0.37 11.48 -12.14
N HIS A 521 0.78 12.73 -12.33
CA HIS A 521 2.17 13.18 -12.24
C HIS A 521 2.29 14.23 -11.15
N ASP A 522 3.09 13.95 -10.11
CA ASP A 522 3.47 14.95 -9.12
C ASP A 522 4.80 15.58 -9.55
N LEU A 523 4.75 16.84 -9.90
CA LEU A 523 5.92 17.66 -10.21
C LEU A 523 6.26 18.49 -8.98
N THR A 524 7.52 18.54 -8.61
CA THR A 524 7.97 19.27 -7.41
C THR A 524 9.19 20.13 -7.73
N GLN A 525 9.24 21.34 -7.17
CA GLN A 525 10.38 22.21 -7.28
C GLN A 525 10.67 22.93 -5.97
N MET A 526 11.94 23.06 -5.60
CA MET A 526 12.33 23.89 -4.45
C MET A 526 12.04 25.35 -4.70
N TYR A 527 11.40 25.99 -3.72
CA TYR A 527 11.15 27.43 -3.69
C TYR A 527 11.29 27.91 -2.25
N VAL A 528 12.46 28.41 -1.91
CA VAL A 528 12.75 28.83 -0.53
C VAL A 528 12.61 30.34 -0.41
N ALA A 529 11.56 30.80 0.25
CA ALA A 529 11.30 32.21 0.49
C ALA A 529 10.46 32.40 1.76
N LYS A 530 10.68 33.51 2.47
CA LYS A 530 9.71 33.96 3.48
C LYS A 530 8.44 34.41 2.77
N VAL A 531 7.27 34.10 3.33
CA VAL A 531 5.98 34.48 2.74
C VAL A 531 5.89 35.98 2.47
N ASP A 532 6.31 36.82 3.44
CA ASP A 532 6.25 38.29 3.32
C ASP A 532 7.19 38.87 2.25
N GLY A 533 8.14 38.09 1.74
CA GLY A 533 9.11 38.50 0.72
C GLY A 533 9.07 37.65 -0.54
N ALA A 534 8.05 36.79 -0.71
CA ALA A 534 7.91 35.94 -1.87
C ALA A 534 7.55 36.77 -3.12
N ASP A 535 8.27 36.53 -4.21
CA ASP A 535 7.92 37.12 -5.52
C ASP A 535 6.77 36.30 -6.12
N LEU A 536 5.55 36.82 -6.05
CA LEU A 536 4.36 36.15 -6.58
C LEU A 536 4.40 36.01 -8.11
N GLY A 537 5.10 36.91 -8.80
CA GLY A 537 5.28 36.83 -10.25
C GLY A 537 6.14 35.61 -10.62
N ASP A 538 7.30 35.44 -9.95
CA ASP A 538 8.19 34.29 -10.13
C ASP A 538 7.50 33.00 -9.68
N LEU A 539 6.81 33.01 -8.53
CA LEU A 539 6.06 31.88 -8.00
C LEU A 539 5.01 31.36 -9.01
N ASN A 540 4.17 32.26 -9.53
CA ASN A 540 3.16 31.91 -10.55
C ASN A 540 3.80 31.46 -11.88
N ALA A 541 4.95 32.05 -12.28
CA ALA A 541 5.66 31.63 -13.48
C ALA A 541 6.18 30.20 -13.37
N LYS A 542 6.73 29.82 -12.19
CA LYS A 542 7.19 28.46 -11.92
C LYS A 542 6.02 27.45 -11.91
N PHE A 543 4.89 27.79 -11.28
CA PHE A 543 3.69 26.94 -11.36
C PHE A 543 3.22 26.71 -12.79
N ARG A 544 3.16 27.75 -13.62
CA ARG A 544 2.78 27.61 -15.03
C ARG A 544 3.76 26.74 -15.83
N ALA A 545 5.05 26.84 -15.56
CA ALA A 545 6.06 25.99 -16.20
C ALA A 545 5.87 24.51 -15.81
N MET A 546 5.59 24.24 -14.53
CA MET A 546 5.31 22.86 -14.05
C MET A 546 3.98 22.33 -14.61
N GLU A 547 2.96 23.15 -14.74
CA GLU A 547 1.69 22.76 -15.38
C GLU A 547 1.88 22.43 -16.86
N GLU A 548 2.72 23.18 -17.58
CA GLU A 548 3.02 22.87 -18.97
C GLU A 548 3.78 21.55 -19.11
N GLU A 549 4.78 21.32 -18.25
CA GLU A 549 5.45 20.02 -18.19
C GLU A 549 4.47 18.87 -17.88
N GLY A 550 3.55 19.08 -16.92
CA GLY A 550 2.49 18.11 -16.60
C GLY A 550 1.56 17.85 -17.79
N ARG A 551 1.21 18.90 -18.53
CA ARG A 551 0.40 18.81 -19.75
C ARG A 551 1.08 17.98 -20.83
N GLU A 552 2.37 18.24 -21.07
CA GLU A 552 3.17 17.48 -22.02
C GLU A 552 3.23 16.00 -21.64
N ARG A 553 3.45 15.68 -20.35
CA ARG A 553 3.47 14.28 -19.86
C ARG A 553 2.14 13.57 -20.10
N LEU A 554 1.01 14.21 -19.73
CA LEU A 554 -0.32 13.65 -19.93
C LEU A 554 -0.68 13.53 -21.43
N ALA A 555 -0.22 14.47 -22.26
CA ALA A 555 -0.43 14.39 -23.71
C ALA A 555 0.33 13.21 -24.34
N HIS A 556 1.52 12.88 -23.85
CA HIS A 556 2.26 11.67 -24.27
C HIS A 556 1.58 10.35 -23.86
N GLU A 557 0.64 10.41 -22.92
CA GLU A 557 -0.19 9.30 -22.46
C GLU A 557 -1.61 9.34 -23.06
N ASP A 558 -1.76 10.05 -24.19
CA ASP A 558 -3.00 10.17 -24.97
C ASP A 558 -4.19 10.76 -24.18
N ILE A 559 -3.94 11.55 -23.14
CA ILE A 559 -5.00 12.23 -22.39
C ILE A 559 -5.41 13.52 -23.12
N ALA A 560 -6.70 13.63 -23.43
CA ALA A 560 -7.25 14.82 -24.08
C ALA A 560 -7.20 16.05 -23.13
N PRO A 561 -6.97 17.27 -23.65
CA PRO A 561 -6.81 18.47 -22.82
C PRO A 561 -7.99 18.79 -21.89
N ASP A 562 -9.22 18.47 -22.30
CA ASP A 562 -10.46 18.63 -21.51
C ASP A 562 -10.58 17.63 -20.35
N ARG A 563 -9.71 16.63 -20.32
CA ARG A 563 -9.59 15.63 -19.25
C ARG A 563 -8.35 15.83 -18.37
N MET A 564 -7.63 16.92 -18.54
CA MET A 564 -6.48 17.27 -17.73
C MET A 564 -6.87 18.22 -16.60
N MET A 565 -6.48 17.90 -15.39
CA MET A 565 -6.70 18.72 -14.19
C MET A 565 -5.35 19.02 -13.55
N PHE A 566 -5.19 20.23 -13.01
CA PHE A 566 -3.97 20.65 -12.33
C PHE A 566 -4.30 21.23 -10.97
N GLU A 567 -3.60 20.75 -9.96
CA GLU A 567 -3.73 21.22 -8.58
C GLU A 567 -2.36 21.73 -8.12
N ARG A 568 -2.35 22.88 -7.44
CA ARG A 568 -1.16 23.54 -6.93
C ARG A 568 -1.09 23.41 -5.41
N PHE A 569 0.12 23.13 -4.90
CA PHE A 569 0.39 23.08 -3.49
C PHE A 569 1.66 23.86 -3.16
N ILE A 570 1.68 24.45 -1.97
CA ILE A 570 2.84 25.12 -1.38
C ILE A 570 3.17 24.44 -0.07
N ASP A 571 4.39 23.95 0.05
CA ASP A 571 4.89 23.44 1.32
C ASP A 571 5.37 24.58 2.19
N MET A 572 4.69 24.77 3.32
CA MET A 572 4.95 25.83 4.29
C MET A 572 5.39 25.29 5.64
N ARG A 573 6.21 26.06 6.36
CA ARG A 573 6.60 25.80 7.75
C ARG A 573 6.86 27.09 8.50
N TYR A 574 6.82 27.05 9.82
CA TYR A 574 7.38 28.16 10.58
C TYR A 574 8.90 28.20 10.40
N LEU A 575 9.46 29.40 10.30
CA LEU A 575 10.89 29.59 10.13
C LEU A 575 11.68 28.82 11.21
N GLY A 576 12.59 27.98 10.78
CA GLY A 576 13.42 27.13 11.64
C GLY A 576 12.79 25.78 12.03
N GLN A 577 11.56 25.47 11.62
CA GLN A 577 11.02 24.13 11.75
C GLN A 577 11.64 23.18 10.73
N TRP A 578 11.67 21.90 11.09
CA TRP A 578 12.17 20.83 10.22
C TRP A 578 11.13 20.38 9.16
N ARG A 579 9.89 20.16 9.61
CA ARG A 579 8.82 19.67 8.75
C ARG A 579 8.01 20.80 8.14
N SER A 580 7.64 20.64 6.89
CA SER A 580 6.68 21.47 6.18
C SER A 580 5.35 20.75 6.00
N MET A 581 4.29 21.52 5.81
CA MET A 581 2.95 21.05 5.50
C MET A 581 2.58 21.51 4.11
N SER A 582 1.97 20.63 3.32
CA SER A 582 1.53 20.92 1.96
C SER A 582 0.14 21.57 2.00
N ILE A 583 0.06 22.79 1.50
CA ILE A 583 -1.16 23.60 1.53
C ILE A 583 -1.66 23.83 0.10
N PRO A 584 -2.91 23.47 -0.22
CA PRO A 584 -3.48 23.72 -1.53
C PRO A 584 -3.70 25.22 -1.75
N VAL A 585 -3.38 25.69 -2.98
CA VAL A 585 -3.50 27.08 -3.38
C VAL A 585 -4.25 27.21 -4.71
N GLU A 586 -4.77 28.42 -4.97
CA GLU A 586 -5.51 28.72 -6.20
C GLU A 586 -4.58 28.82 -7.42
N SER A 587 -5.19 28.75 -8.62
CA SER A 587 -4.46 28.76 -9.90
C SER A 587 -3.74 30.08 -10.20
N ASP A 588 -4.20 31.22 -9.67
CA ASP A 588 -3.56 32.53 -9.78
C ASP A 588 -3.40 33.15 -8.40
N ILE A 589 -2.18 33.05 -7.86
CA ILE A 589 -1.88 33.52 -6.51
C ILE A 589 -1.71 35.04 -6.54
N SER A 590 -2.68 35.77 -6.02
CA SER A 590 -2.64 37.22 -5.86
C SER A 590 -2.09 37.64 -4.51
N ASP A 591 -2.27 36.84 -3.45
CA ASP A 591 -1.61 36.92 -2.16
C ASP A 591 -1.52 35.55 -1.49
N LEU A 592 -0.80 35.44 -0.40
CA LEU A 592 -0.59 34.19 0.32
C LEU A 592 -1.36 34.13 1.66
N LYS A 593 -2.23 35.10 1.93
CA LYS A 593 -2.92 35.19 3.24
C LYS A 593 -3.78 33.98 3.51
N GLU A 594 -4.53 33.54 2.52
CA GLU A 594 -5.41 32.38 2.66
C GLU A 594 -4.60 31.07 2.84
N ALA A 595 -3.50 30.93 2.10
CA ALA A 595 -2.58 29.80 2.27
C ALA A 595 -1.97 29.78 3.69
N VAL A 596 -1.54 30.92 4.20
CA VAL A 596 -1.01 31.05 5.57
C VAL A 596 -2.09 30.74 6.61
N ARG A 597 -3.33 31.22 6.40
CA ARG A 597 -4.46 30.91 7.29
C ARG A 597 -4.72 29.40 7.34
N LYS A 598 -4.79 28.74 6.19
CA LYS A 598 -4.93 27.28 6.11
C LYS A 598 -3.77 26.57 6.79
N PHE A 599 -2.53 27.02 6.57
CA PHE A 599 -1.35 26.47 7.23
C PHE A 599 -1.46 26.55 8.77
N HIS A 600 -1.87 27.67 9.33
CA HIS A 600 -2.05 27.80 10.78
C HIS A 600 -3.14 26.86 11.31
N GLN A 601 -4.24 26.70 10.59
CA GLN A 601 -5.32 25.79 10.95
C GLN A 601 -4.85 24.34 10.96
N GLU A 602 -4.20 23.89 9.87
CA GLU A 602 -3.68 22.54 9.74
C GLU A 602 -2.60 22.23 10.77
N HIS A 603 -1.70 23.20 11.02
CA HIS A 603 -0.66 23.07 12.03
C HIS A 603 -1.26 22.96 13.44
N GLY A 604 -2.31 23.76 13.71
CA GLY A 604 -3.05 23.68 14.97
C GLY A 604 -3.75 22.34 15.16
N ARG A 605 -4.31 21.79 14.09
CA ARG A 605 -4.98 20.48 14.10
C ARG A 605 -3.98 19.33 14.32
N GLU A 606 -2.88 19.30 13.54
CA GLU A 606 -1.91 18.18 13.59
C GLU A 606 -1.01 18.20 14.83
N HIS A 607 -0.63 19.40 15.29
CA HIS A 607 0.35 19.57 16.36
C HIS A 607 -0.21 20.14 17.67
N ASN A 608 -1.53 20.42 17.74
CA ASN A 608 -2.22 21.04 18.87
C ASN A 608 -1.71 22.45 19.24
N TYR A 609 -0.99 23.13 18.35
CA TYR A 609 -0.62 24.53 18.51
C TYR A 609 -0.45 25.23 17.17
N SER A 610 -0.65 26.53 17.16
CA SER A 610 -0.29 27.41 16.05
C SER A 610 0.43 28.65 16.57
N ARG A 611 1.20 29.31 15.71
CA ARG A 611 1.97 30.52 16.05
C ARG A 611 1.70 31.60 14.99
N PRO A 612 0.52 32.25 15.00
CA PRO A 612 0.13 33.21 13.96
C PRO A 612 1.10 34.38 13.77
N ASP A 613 1.83 34.75 14.82
CA ASP A 613 2.80 35.86 14.80
C ASP A 613 4.23 35.40 14.36
N ALA A 614 4.44 34.08 14.17
CA ALA A 614 5.74 33.59 13.76
C ALA A 614 5.90 33.69 12.23
N PRO A 615 7.10 34.04 11.72
CA PRO A 615 7.35 34.08 10.30
C PRO A 615 7.19 32.69 9.68
N VAL A 616 6.48 32.65 8.55
CA VAL A 616 6.27 31.45 7.73
C VAL A 616 7.18 31.51 6.52
N GLU A 617 7.79 30.39 6.16
CA GLU A 617 8.56 30.23 4.92
C GLU A 617 7.95 29.18 4.02
N ILE A 618 8.05 29.43 2.73
CA ILE A 618 7.80 28.46 1.67
C ILE A 618 9.09 27.66 1.49
N CYS A 619 8.97 26.33 1.36
CA CYS A 619 10.09 25.44 1.15
C CYS A 619 10.11 24.84 -0.26
N ARG A 620 8.92 24.53 -0.77
CA ARG A 620 8.73 23.78 -2.01
C ARG A 620 7.38 24.13 -2.63
N ILE A 621 7.29 24.02 -3.92
CA ILE A 621 6.04 24.08 -4.67
C ILE A 621 5.80 22.76 -5.38
N GLN A 622 4.55 22.39 -5.54
CA GLN A 622 4.16 21.16 -6.20
C GLN A 622 2.97 21.39 -7.10
N VAL A 623 2.98 20.75 -8.27
CA VAL A 623 1.82 20.62 -9.17
C VAL A 623 1.49 19.14 -9.28
N ARG A 624 0.24 18.80 -9.03
CA ARG A 624 -0.33 17.51 -9.39
C ARG A 624 -1.07 17.67 -10.71
N ALA A 625 -0.57 17.02 -11.76
CA ALA A 625 -1.22 16.92 -13.05
C ALA A 625 -1.98 15.59 -13.13
N THR A 626 -3.29 15.64 -13.31
CA THR A 626 -4.18 14.49 -13.33
C THR A 626 -4.86 14.35 -14.68
N GLY A 627 -4.67 13.21 -15.33
CA GLY A 627 -5.43 12.79 -16.51
C GLY A 627 -6.64 11.98 -16.04
N LEU A 628 -7.81 12.61 -16.07
CA LEU A 628 -9.05 12.02 -15.59
C LEU A 628 -9.46 10.81 -16.44
N ASN A 629 -9.51 9.64 -15.87
CA ASN A 629 -10.15 8.48 -16.45
C ASN A 629 -11.68 8.61 -16.36
N ARG A 630 -12.41 7.95 -17.27
CA ARG A 630 -13.86 7.84 -17.12
C ARG A 630 -14.16 7.22 -15.76
N LYS A 631 -14.97 7.88 -14.94
CA LYS A 631 -15.34 7.35 -13.62
C LYS A 631 -16.05 6.00 -13.78
N ALA A 632 -15.66 5.03 -12.93
CA ALA A 632 -16.33 3.75 -12.85
C ALA A 632 -17.71 3.95 -12.20
N GLU A 633 -18.78 3.61 -12.91
CA GLU A 633 -20.12 3.61 -12.36
C GLU A 633 -20.50 2.17 -12.03
N LEU A 634 -20.76 1.89 -10.75
CA LEU A 634 -21.22 0.58 -10.33
C LEU A 634 -22.71 0.39 -10.55
N ALA A 635 -23.10 -0.82 -10.91
CA ALA A 635 -24.50 -1.20 -11.07
C ALA A 635 -25.29 -0.96 -9.80
N LYS A 636 -26.45 -0.33 -9.93
CA LYS A 636 -27.43 -0.19 -8.86
C LYS A 636 -28.44 -1.31 -8.94
N HIS A 637 -28.58 -2.04 -7.85
CA HIS A 637 -29.56 -3.12 -7.72
C HIS A 637 -30.84 -2.58 -7.10
N PRO A 638 -32.03 -2.95 -7.63
CA PRO A 638 -33.30 -2.54 -7.03
C PRO A 638 -33.43 -3.14 -5.63
N LEU A 639 -33.92 -2.30 -4.70
CA LEU A 639 -34.11 -2.76 -3.33
C LEU A 639 -35.27 -3.79 -3.29
N GLY A 640 -35.01 -4.97 -2.80
CA GLY A 640 -35.93 -6.04 -2.53
C GLY A 640 -36.55 -5.98 -1.13
N PRO A 641 -37.23 -7.07 -0.69
CA PRO A 641 -37.76 -7.15 0.66
C PRO A 641 -36.66 -7.12 1.73
N LYS A 642 -37.04 -6.71 2.94
CA LYS A 642 -36.09 -6.66 4.07
C LYS A 642 -35.74 -8.03 4.60
N GLU A 643 -36.62 -9.00 4.41
CA GLU A 643 -36.37 -10.38 4.85
C GLU A 643 -35.19 -10.98 4.05
N PRO A 644 -34.18 -11.51 4.75
CA PRO A 644 -33.08 -12.19 4.05
C PRO A 644 -33.55 -13.55 3.53
N PRO A 645 -32.85 -14.13 2.54
CA PRO A 645 -33.08 -15.52 2.15
C PRO A 645 -32.87 -16.48 3.33
N ALA A 646 -33.34 -17.70 3.22
CA ALA A 646 -33.14 -18.72 4.24
C ALA A 646 -31.63 -18.96 4.49
N PRO A 647 -31.22 -19.14 5.75
CA PRO A 647 -29.84 -19.48 6.08
C PRO A 647 -29.46 -20.83 5.46
N ILE A 648 -28.21 -21.00 5.08
CA ILE A 648 -27.67 -22.25 4.53
C ILE A 648 -27.40 -23.31 5.60
N GLY A 649 -27.44 -22.93 6.88
CA GLY A 649 -27.22 -23.79 8.03
C GLY A 649 -27.14 -23.01 9.31
N THR A 650 -26.80 -23.70 10.40
CA THR A 650 -26.50 -23.12 11.72
C THR A 650 -25.22 -23.73 12.29
N ARG A 651 -24.57 -23.03 13.21
CA ARG A 651 -23.49 -23.56 14.04
C ARG A 651 -23.38 -22.81 15.36
N PRO A 652 -22.83 -23.45 16.41
CA PRO A 652 -22.59 -22.77 17.68
C PRO A 652 -21.41 -21.80 17.56
N VAL A 653 -21.65 -20.50 17.81
CA VAL A 653 -20.66 -19.42 17.76
C VAL A 653 -20.52 -18.74 19.11
N ARG A 654 -19.28 -18.50 19.53
CA ARG A 654 -18.95 -17.73 20.74
C ARG A 654 -18.68 -16.26 20.35
N PHE A 655 -19.50 -15.36 20.87
CA PHE A 655 -19.35 -13.92 20.73
C PHE A 655 -18.64 -13.32 21.95
N ASP A 656 -18.13 -12.09 21.83
CA ASP A 656 -17.29 -11.47 22.88
C ASP A 656 -18.07 -11.13 24.15
N GLU A 657 -19.36 -10.77 24.02
CA GLU A 657 -20.22 -10.34 25.13
C GLU A 657 -21.06 -11.47 25.74
N GLU A 658 -21.01 -12.64 25.15
CA GLU A 658 -21.83 -13.77 25.58
C GLU A 658 -21.00 -14.72 26.45
N GLU A 659 -21.62 -15.36 27.44
CA GLU A 659 -20.93 -16.32 28.28
C GLU A 659 -20.92 -17.73 27.67
N GLN A 660 -21.81 -18.01 26.72
CA GLN A 660 -21.96 -19.30 26.07
C GLN A 660 -22.02 -19.16 24.54
N ARG A 661 -21.81 -20.29 23.86
CA ARG A 661 -22.03 -20.35 22.41
C ARG A 661 -23.51 -20.23 22.09
N ILE A 662 -23.82 -19.47 21.07
CA ILE A 662 -25.19 -19.30 20.55
C ILE A 662 -25.30 -20.05 19.23
N GLU A 663 -26.39 -20.81 19.08
CA GLU A 663 -26.74 -21.40 17.78
C GLU A 663 -27.03 -20.29 16.78
N THR A 664 -26.14 -20.15 15.79
CA THR A 664 -26.06 -18.96 14.92
C THR A 664 -26.36 -19.33 13.48
N PRO A 665 -27.33 -18.67 12.81
CA PRO A 665 -27.60 -18.89 11.41
C PRO A 665 -26.43 -18.43 10.53
N ILE A 666 -26.18 -19.20 9.46
CA ILE A 666 -25.15 -18.95 8.48
C ILE A 666 -25.80 -18.61 7.15
N TYR A 667 -25.43 -17.48 6.58
CA TYR A 667 -25.93 -17.00 5.28
C TYR A 667 -24.83 -17.07 4.21
N ASP A 668 -25.23 -17.39 2.98
CA ASP A 668 -24.35 -17.21 1.82
C ASP A 668 -24.49 -15.76 1.31
N ARG A 669 -23.37 -15.06 1.28
CA ARG A 669 -23.29 -13.68 0.79
C ARG A 669 -23.86 -13.51 -0.61
N ALA A 670 -23.62 -14.47 -1.50
CA ALA A 670 -24.09 -14.41 -2.89
C ALA A 670 -25.62 -14.49 -3.03
N SER A 671 -26.30 -14.99 -2.02
CA SER A 671 -27.77 -15.06 -1.99
C SER A 671 -28.42 -13.79 -1.45
N LEU A 672 -27.68 -12.90 -0.79
CA LEU A 672 -28.21 -11.68 -0.22
C LEU A 672 -28.47 -10.62 -1.29
N HIS A 673 -29.71 -10.21 -1.45
CA HIS A 673 -30.13 -9.16 -2.39
C HIS A 673 -30.06 -7.77 -1.75
N ALA A 674 -30.06 -6.72 -2.57
CA ALA A 674 -30.17 -5.34 -2.10
C ALA A 674 -31.48 -5.14 -1.31
N GLY A 675 -31.43 -4.48 -0.17
CA GLY A 675 -32.53 -4.29 0.78
C GLY A 675 -32.63 -5.34 1.87
N ALA A 676 -31.98 -6.51 1.75
CA ALA A 676 -32.01 -7.56 2.76
C ALA A 676 -31.40 -7.07 4.09
N GLN A 677 -32.01 -7.46 5.22
CA GLN A 677 -31.56 -7.16 6.56
C GLN A 677 -31.34 -8.46 7.35
N VAL A 678 -30.09 -8.75 7.72
CA VAL A 678 -29.71 -9.90 8.53
C VAL A 678 -29.56 -9.44 9.98
N GLN A 679 -30.42 -9.98 10.86
CA GLN A 679 -30.33 -9.72 12.31
C GLN A 679 -29.27 -10.60 12.95
N GLY A 680 -28.39 -10.00 13.79
CA GLY A 680 -27.47 -10.76 14.63
C GLY A 680 -28.16 -11.40 15.86
N PRO A 681 -27.65 -12.54 16.34
CA PRO A 681 -26.38 -13.15 15.91
C PRO A 681 -26.49 -13.84 14.55
N ALA A 682 -25.53 -13.61 13.67
CA ALA A 682 -25.44 -14.25 12.37
C ALA A 682 -23.99 -14.28 11.85
N VAL A 683 -23.70 -15.19 10.94
CA VAL A 683 -22.47 -15.20 10.16
C VAL A 683 -22.82 -15.20 8.67
N ILE A 684 -22.16 -14.36 7.90
CA ILE A 684 -22.32 -14.31 6.45
C ILE A 684 -21.01 -14.79 5.81
N GLU A 685 -21.07 -15.92 5.15
CA GLU A 685 -19.92 -16.54 4.49
C GLU A 685 -19.82 -16.13 3.03
N GLN A 686 -18.62 -15.93 2.56
CA GLN A 686 -18.26 -15.63 1.18
C GLN A 686 -17.00 -16.41 0.78
N LEU A 687 -16.73 -16.52 -0.51
CA LEU A 687 -15.57 -17.22 -1.05
C LEU A 687 -14.23 -16.71 -0.46
N ASP A 688 -14.12 -15.40 -0.28
CA ASP A 688 -12.91 -14.65 0.01
C ASP A 688 -12.92 -13.97 1.41
N SER A 689 -14.04 -14.03 2.14
CA SER A 689 -14.17 -13.39 3.46
C SER A 689 -15.31 -13.99 4.28
N THR A 690 -15.35 -13.66 5.56
CA THR A 690 -16.46 -14.00 6.49
C THR A 690 -16.83 -12.77 7.31
N ILE A 691 -18.12 -12.48 7.40
CA ILE A 691 -18.66 -11.34 8.15
C ILE A 691 -19.35 -11.85 9.40
N VAL A 692 -18.94 -11.34 10.55
CA VAL A 692 -19.59 -11.64 11.84
C VAL A 692 -20.58 -10.52 12.17
N VAL A 693 -21.83 -10.89 12.37
CA VAL A 693 -22.89 -9.99 12.82
C VAL A 693 -23.24 -10.35 14.27
N PRO A 694 -22.69 -9.64 15.28
CA PRO A 694 -22.93 -9.95 16.69
C PRO A 694 -24.39 -9.72 17.11
N PRO A 695 -24.80 -10.25 18.29
CA PRO A 695 -26.10 -9.93 18.88
C PRO A 695 -26.35 -8.42 18.96
N GLY A 696 -27.58 -8.01 18.64
CA GLY A 696 -28.01 -6.61 18.67
C GLY A 696 -27.54 -5.74 17.49
N ILE A 697 -26.84 -6.32 16.52
CA ILE A 697 -26.42 -5.66 15.27
C ILE A 697 -27.31 -6.13 14.14
N THR A 698 -27.64 -5.21 13.23
CA THR A 698 -28.31 -5.52 11.95
C THR A 698 -27.36 -5.22 10.80
N ALA A 699 -27.16 -6.20 9.93
CA ALA A 699 -26.46 -6.05 8.68
C ALA A 699 -27.45 -5.77 7.54
N GLU A 700 -27.42 -4.57 6.98
CA GLU A 700 -28.28 -4.12 5.87
C GLU A 700 -27.50 -4.12 4.58
N VAL A 701 -28.04 -4.68 3.50
CA VAL A 701 -27.47 -4.71 2.16
C VAL A 701 -28.00 -3.53 1.35
N ASP A 702 -27.16 -2.60 0.94
CA ASP A 702 -27.60 -1.43 0.16
C ASP A 702 -27.72 -1.74 -1.35
N GLN A 703 -28.10 -0.71 -2.12
CA GLN A 703 -28.28 -0.82 -3.57
C GLN A 703 -26.99 -1.17 -4.36
N TYR A 704 -25.81 -1.00 -3.77
CA TYR A 704 -24.51 -1.38 -4.36
C TYR A 704 -24.00 -2.70 -3.79
N LEU A 705 -24.85 -3.42 -3.05
CA LEU A 705 -24.53 -4.65 -2.34
C LEU A 705 -23.46 -4.44 -1.22
N ILE A 706 -23.27 -3.22 -0.74
CA ILE A 706 -22.44 -2.95 0.44
C ILE A 706 -23.23 -3.36 1.68
N ILE A 707 -22.61 -4.10 2.59
CA ILE A 707 -23.20 -4.37 3.90
C ILE A 707 -22.90 -3.23 4.85
N LYS A 708 -23.94 -2.66 5.43
CA LYS A 708 -23.89 -1.60 6.45
C LYS A 708 -24.32 -2.16 7.79
N MET A 709 -23.49 -2.04 8.80
CA MET A 709 -23.79 -2.46 10.17
C MET A 709 -23.70 -1.24 11.08
N GLN A 710 -24.85 -0.79 11.57
CA GLN A 710 -24.93 0.29 12.56
C GLN A 710 -24.48 -0.24 13.92
N VAL A 711 -23.53 0.44 14.55
CA VAL A 711 -22.96 0.04 15.83
C VAL A 711 -23.49 0.99 16.91
N PRO A 712 -24.39 0.49 17.81
CA PRO A 712 -24.90 1.31 18.88
C PRO A 712 -23.78 1.85 19.76
N GLN A 713 -23.81 3.14 20.02
CA GLN A 713 -22.89 3.79 20.96
C GLN A 713 -23.26 3.37 22.38
N ARG A 714 -22.31 2.87 23.15
CA ARG A 714 -22.53 2.65 24.58
C ARG A 714 -22.65 4.02 25.24
N SER A 715 -23.78 4.25 25.93
CA SER A 715 -24.07 5.43 26.73
C SER A 715 -23.11 5.56 27.91
#